data_e7423b0acaccac4be6cec3e7550fb18d
#
_entry.id   e7423b0acaccac4be6cec3e7550fb18d
#
_cell.length_a   1.000
_cell.length_b   1.000
_cell.length_c   1.000
_cell.angle_alpha   90.00
_cell.angle_beta   90.00
_cell.angle_gamma   90.00
#
_symmetry.space_group_name_H-M   'P 1'
#
loop_
_entity.id
_entity.type
_entity.pdbx_description
1 polymer ?
#
loop_
_entity_poly.entity_id
_entity_poly.type
_entity_poly.pdbx_seq_one_letter_code
_entity_poly.pdbx_strand_id
1 'polypeptide(L)'
;MKRIRNIYHYQFRKCQKAEENIKKNKLIEACISKKGEDLFKEIKSSRTTKQLVPNYINGLKKNIPNHFKEIYSKLYNSVEDAENMARVSSEVKIKRDEFSLNDVEKVTPEIIRTATAKLKPGKSDSVYNFSSDCIKADSRILAKYLSVLIQSFLVHGHVSRFLLLSTLVPIIKDKLRSMNTSKNYRSIAISSLVLKIFDWIIILLFGNSFGLHDLQFAYQPGISGNMCTFAILETGDYFLRNGSEVFVCTMDMTKAFDINTMHSLLFSTMMQAGLSAIFIRLLIFIYSEQFANVRWNNQFSAEFSMHNGVRQGAILSALAYCFYCEQLFSLLEQRRAGCWVKGHFLGLLGYSDDNVCLAPSLSALQEMIRTCEEFANSHNLKFSTDPNPQKCKTKTLAFLKKPRDLPNVYLCGNPLPWTDKFKHLGVTIGNKIDGCSLDMNIKNAQYVRKNIELNQEFHFSDPFTRLKLNNIYNSHYYGSCLWDLFSPGSVHLESSYNRSVKIMLDLPFATHRYLIQPLTEQEHVKILLVRRFLSFIEKIKKSAKPPLLMLLSDAMCDARSITGSNIRNIMLLVGKTSINGVCPADSNSIQYFEVKPEDIWRVPLAKELVEINSNNLEVPGFDEEELRRILNYICTE
;
A
#
# COMPACT_ATOMS: atom_id res chain seq x y z
N MET A 1 8.50 19.66 58.19
CA MET A 1 8.10 18.67 57.15
C MET A 1 6.94 19.14 56.28
N LYS A 2 5.75 19.50 56.78
CA LYS A 2 4.62 19.99 55.92
C LYS A 2 4.96 21.16 55.01
N ARG A 3 5.70 22.17 55.47
CA ARG A 3 6.10 23.37 54.72
C ARG A 3 7.04 23.03 53.54
N ILE A 4 8.00 22.13 53.75
CA ILE A 4 8.97 21.70 52.72
C ILE A 4 8.23 20.88 51.64
N ARG A 5 7.30 20.02 52.06
CA ARG A 5 6.46 19.22 51.11
C ARG A 5 5.58 20.13 50.23
N ASN A 6 5.00 21.20 50.81
CA ASN A 6 4.19 22.15 50.06
C ASN A 6 5.04 22.97 49.03
N ILE A 7 6.26 23.38 49.41
CA ILE A 7 7.20 24.06 48.52
C ILE A 7 7.60 23.12 47.37
N TYR A 8 7.94 21.87 47.68
CA TYR A 8 8.27 20.87 46.66
C TYR A 8 7.10 20.66 45.67
N HIS A 9 5.88 20.46 46.15
CA HIS A 9 4.72 20.29 45.27
C HIS A 9 4.41 21.55 44.46
N TYR A 10 4.62 22.71 44.99
CA TYR A 10 4.48 23.98 44.24
C TYR A 10 5.51 24.09 43.13
N GLN A 11 6.78 23.85 43.42
CA GLN A 11 7.85 23.88 42.42
C GLN A 11 7.68 22.79 41.36
N PHE A 12 7.28 21.58 41.78
CA PHE A 12 7.00 20.49 40.84
C PHE A 12 5.87 20.82 39.87
N ARG A 13 4.75 21.39 40.32
CA ARG A 13 3.66 21.85 39.46
C ARG A 13 4.11 22.97 38.52
N LYS A 14 4.93 23.88 38.98
CA LYS A 14 5.51 24.97 38.15
C LYS A 14 6.41 24.41 37.06
N CYS A 15 7.25 23.43 37.36
CA CYS A 15 8.07 22.71 36.38
C CYS A 15 7.23 21.95 35.35
N GLN A 16 6.21 21.22 35.80
CA GLN A 16 5.27 20.52 34.90
C GLN A 16 4.58 21.49 33.94
N LYS A 17 4.09 22.64 34.45
CA LYS A 17 3.44 23.66 33.63
C LYS A 17 4.40 24.31 32.62
N ALA A 18 5.67 24.50 33.00
CA ALA A 18 6.70 24.97 32.07
C ALA A 18 7.02 23.93 30.98
N GLU A 19 7.07 22.66 31.34
CA GLU A 19 7.29 21.56 30.38
C GLU A 19 6.14 21.46 29.36
N GLU A 20 4.89 21.60 29.79
CA GLU A 20 3.73 21.63 28.89
C GLU A 20 3.80 22.80 27.92
N ASN A 21 4.18 24.00 28.37
CA ASN A 21 4.35 25.18 27.52
C ASN A 21 5.49 24.99 26.52
N ILE A 22 6.61 24.39 26.91
CA ILE A 22 7.73 24.09 26.01
C ILE A 22 7.28 23.09 24.93
N LYS A 23 6.56 22.02 25.33
CA LYS A 23 6.01 21.03 24.38
C LYS A 23 5.02 21.69 23.40
N LYS A 24 4.14 22.54 23.90
CA LYS A 24 3.18 23.30 23.10
C LYS A 24 3.89 24.18 22.07
N ASN A 25 4.89 24.98 22.49
CA ASN A 25 5.61 25.87 21.58
C ASN A 25 6.37 25.11 20.50
N LYS A 26 7.06 24.02 20.85
CA LYS A 26 7.74 23.15 19.87
C LYS A 26 6.78 22.55 18.85
N LEU A 27 5.58 22.13 19.30
CA LEU A 27 4.56 21.61 18.40
C LEU A 27 4.04 22.68 17.44
N ILE A 28 3.80 23.89 17.93
CA ILE A 28 3.38 25.05 17.12
C ILE A 28 4.46 25.39 16.08
N GLU A 29 5.73 25.50 16.49
CA GLU A 29 6.86 25.75 15.60
C GLU A 29 6.97 24.68 14.50
N ALA A 30 6.85 23.41 14.87
CA ALA A 30 6.84 22.30 13.92
C ALA A 30 5.64 22.33 12.96
N CYS A 31 4.46 22.79 13.42
CA CYS A 31 3.29 23.02 12.56
C CYS A 31 3.51 24.17 11.56
N ILE A 32 4.15 25.26 12.00
CA ILE A 32 4.42 26.45 11.16
C ILE A 32 5.49 26.15 10.10
N SER A 33 6.51 25.36 10.45
CA SER A 33 7.65 25.05 9.55
C SER A 33 7.26 24.32 8.28
N LYS A 34 6.01 23.84 8.14
CA LYS A 34 5.47 23.04 7.01
C LYS A 34 6.27 21.76 6.68
N LYS A 35 7.28 21.41 7.49
CA LYS A 35 8.05 20.15 7.34
C LYS A 35 7.36 19.04 8.11
N GLY A 36 6.63 18.18 7.42
CA GLY A 36 5.90 17.06 8.01
C GLY A 36 6.77 16.16 8.90
N GLU A 37 8.05 15.99 8.58
CA GLU A 37 8.98 15.17 9.36
C GLU A 37 9.25 15.76 10.76
N ASP A 38 9.41 17.06 10.90
CA ASP A 38 9.64 17.73 12.18
C ASP A 38 8.40 17.65 13.06
N LEU A 39 7.22 17.83 12.48
CA LEU A 39 5.95 17.66 13.16
C LEU A 39 5.76 16.23 13.67
N PHE A 40 6.03 15.21 12.84
CA PHE A 40 5.98 13.81 13.26
C PHE A 40 6.96 13.49 14.38
N LYS A 41 8.14 14.09 14.37
CA LYS A 41 9.16 13.94 15.41
C LYS A 41 8.70 14.52 16.75
N GLU A 42 8.12 15.71 16.74
CA GLU A 42 7.60 16.36 17.96
C GLU A 42 6.38 15.63 18.53
N ILE A 43 5.45 15.19 17.68
CA ILE A 43 4.32 14.38 18.12
C ILE A 43 4.77 13.04 18.71
N LYS A 44 5.77 12.39 18.09
CA LYS A 44 6.32 11.14 18.63
C LYS A 44 7.03 11.36 19.95
N SER A 45 7.65 12.52 20.17
CA SER A 45 8.30 12.89 21.43
C SER A 45 7.30 13.25 22.53
N SER A 46 6.15 13.86 22.18
CA SER A 46 5.09 14.26 23.12
C SER A 46 4.19 13.11 23.53
N ARG A 47 4.12 12.02 22.74
CA ARG A 47 3.38 10.83 23.11
C ARG A 47 4.02 10.15 24.31
N THR A 48 3.34 10.19 25.45
CA THR A 48 3.76 9.54 26.71
C THR A 48 3.81 8.02 26.63
N THR A 49 3.14 7.41 25.68
CA THR A 49 3.26 5.99 25.38
C THR A 49 4.45 5.75 24.45
N LYS A 50 5.68 5.73 25.00
CA LYS A 50 6.76 4.95 24.39
C LYS A 50 6.17 3.57 24.11
N GLN A 51 6.17 3.12 22.85
CA GLN A 51 5.88 1.73 22.54
C GLN A 51 6.88 0.91 23.38
N LEU A 52 6.40 0.38 24.51
CA LEU A 52 7.22 -0.45 25.36
C LEU A 52 7.57 -1.68 24.52
N VAL A 53 8.82 -1.73 24.08
CA VAL A 53 9.37 -2.95 23.52
C VAL A 53 9.24 -4.00 24.63
N PRO A 54 8.56 -5.13 24.39
CA PRO A 54 8.33 -6.08 25.46
C PRO A 54 9.65 -6.56 26.04
N ASN A 55 9.72 -6.58 27.37
CA ASN A 55 10.89 -7.05 28.09
C ASN A 55 11.04 -8.58 28.06
N TYR A 56 10.05 -9.30 27.53
CA TYR A 56 10.08 -10.75 27.37
C TYR A 56 9.30 -11.18 26.11
N ILE A 57 9.77 -12.25 25.49
CA ILE A 57 9.13 -12.89 24.32
C ILE A 57 9.01 -14.39 24.64
N ASN A 58 7.82 -14.97 24.49
CA ASN A 58 7.52 -16.37 24.83
C ASN A 58 8.04 -16.77 26.23
N GLY A 59 7.95 -15.86 27.20
CA GLY A 59 8.46 -16.08 28.57
C GLY A 59 9.95 -15.82 28.77
N LEU A 60 10.73 -15.63 27.71
CA LEU A 60 12.18 -15.36 27.77
C LEU A 60 12.43 -13.88 28.06
N LYS A 61 13.18 -13.57 29.13
CA LYS A 61 13.62 -12.23 29.50
C LYS A 61 15.02 -11.87 28.98
N LYS A 62 15.84 -12.87 28.69
CA LYS A 62 17.22 -12.71 28.19
C LYS A 62 17.38 -13.46 26.88
N ASN A 63 18.41 -13.09 26.12
CA ASN A 63 18.80 -13.77 24.89
C ASN A 63 17.72 -13.80 23.79
N ILE A 64 16.83 -12.79 23.77
CA ILE A 64 15.75 -12.65 22.76
C ILE A 64 16.26 -12.65 21.32
N PRO A 65 17.38 -11.98 20.98
CA PRO A 65 17.94 -12.05 19.61
C PRO A 65 18.23 -13.47 19.13
N ASN A 66 18.81 -14.33 19.98
CA ASN A 66 19.11 -15.72 19.61
C ASN A 66 17.83 -16.58 19.51
N HIS A 67 16.80 -16.29 20.30
CA HIS A 67 15.51 -16.95 20.14
C HIS A 67 14.90 -16.64 18.75
N PHE A 68 14.92 -15.39 18.30
CA PHE A 68 14.48 -15.04 16.94
C PHE A 68 15.41 -15.61 15.87
N LYS A 69 16.73 -15.66 16.11
CA LYS A 69 17.69 -16.34 15.23
C LYS A 69 17.29 -17.79 14.98
N GLU A 70 16.99 -18.56 16.02
CA GLU A 70 16.57 -19.96 15.88
C GLU A 70 15.30 -20.10 15.02
N ILE A 71 14.33 -19.22 15.22
CA ILE A 71 13.10 -19.22 14.43
C ILE A 71 13.39 -18.88 12.97
N TYR A 72 14.16 -17.83 12.71
CA TYR A 72 14.43 -17.36 11.36
C TYR A 72 15.41 -18.27 10.62
N SER A 73 16.43 -18.80 11.29
CA SER A 73 17.34 -19.79 10.69
C SER A 73 16.58 -21.01 10.18
N LYS A 74 15.64 -21.55 10.96
CA LYS A 74 14.79 -22.67 10.51
C LYS A 74 13.93 -22.30 9.30
N LEU A 75 13.49 -21.05 9.19
CA LEU A 75 12.68 -20.58 8.07
C LEU A 75 13.50 -20.46 6.79
N TYR A 76 14.65 -19.79 6.86
CA TYR A 76 15.52 -19.53 5.71
C TYR A 76 16.39 -20.73 5.28
N ASN A 77 16.28 -21.87 5.97
CA ASN A 77 16.98 -23.11 5.64
C ASN A 77 16.00 -24.30 5.63
N SER A 78 14.75 -24.08 5.28
CA SER A 78 13.70 -25.09 5.31
C SER A 78 13.55 -25.88 4.01
N VAL A 79 14.22 -25.47 2.94
CA VAL A 79 14.12 -26.05 1.60
C VAL A 79 15.49 -26.49 1.13
N GLU A 80 15.61 -27.74 0.71
CA GLU A 80 16.80 -28.28 0.07
C GLU A 80 16.72 -28.02 -1.45
N ASP A 81 17.62 -27.21 -1.97
CA ASP A 81 17.67 -26.78 -3.39
C ASP A 81 19.09 -26.88 -3.97
N ALA A 82 20.02 -27.52 -3.25
CA ALA A 82 21.45 -27.52 -3.57
C ALA A 82 21.76 -28.15 -4.94
N GLU A 83 21.15 -29.30 -5.27
CA GLU A 83 21.36 -30.00 -6.54
C GLU A 83 20.85 -29.18 -7.73
N ASN A 84 19.65 -28.62 -7.59
CA ASN A 84 19.07 -27.77 -8.63
C ASN A 84 19.90 -26.49 -8.81
N MET A 85 20.39 -25.90 -7.72
CA MET A 85 21.28 -24.73 -7.77
C MET A 85 22.59 -25.04 -8.48
N ALA A 86 23.19 -26.21 -8.24
CA ALA A 86 24.40 -26.64 -8.93
C ALA A 86 24.17 -26.74 -10.46
N ARG A 87 23.03 -27.32 -10.87
CA ARG A 87 22.64 -27.40 -12.29
C ARG A 87 22.48 -26.00 -12.90
N VAL A 88 21.70 -25.13 -12.28
CA VAL A 88 21.49 -23.76 -12.78
C VAL A 88 22.78 -22.96 -12.81
N SER A 89 23.66 -23.14 -11.82
CA SER A 89 24.99 -22.51 -11.80
C SER A 89 25.86 -22.97 -12.99
N SER A 90 25.77 -24.25 -13.37
CA SER A 90 26.46 -24.79 -14.54
C SER A 90 25.91 -24.23 -15.85
N GLU A 91 24.59 -24.14 -15.98
CA GLU A 91 23.94 -23.51 -17.14
C GLU A 91 24.33 -22.03 -17.30
N VAL A 92 24.34 -21.28 -16.19
CA VAL A 92 24.77 -19.87 -16.17
C VAL A 92 26.23 -19.75 -16.56
N LYS A 93 27.11 -20.68 -16.13
CA LYS A 93 28.52 -20.69 -16.49
C LYS A 93 28.72 -20.89 -18.00
N ILE A 94 28.02 -21.84 -18.61
CA ILE A 94 28.04 -22.07 -20.06
C ILE A 94 27.58 -20.81 -20.80
N LYS A 95 26.43 -20.27 -20.46
CA LYS A 95 25.91 -19.06 -21.09
C LYS A 95 26.79 -17.83 -20.88
N ARG A 96 27.50 -17.73 -19.74
CA ARG A 96 28.46 -16.66 -19.50
C ARG A 96 29.59 -16.66 -20.51
N ASP A 97 30.10 -17.83 -20.86
CA ASP A 97 31.24 -17.97 -21.78
C ASP A 97 30.84 -17.57 -23.23
N GLU A 98 29.54 -17.52 -23.54
CA GLU A 98 28.99 -17.02 -24.79
C GLU A 98 28.79 -15.48 -24.80
N PHE A 99 28.91 -14.80 -23.63
CA PHE A 99 28.59 -13.37 -23.48
C PHE A 99 29.83 -12.47 -23.62
N SER A 100 29.65 -11.39 -24.38
CA SER A 100 30.62 -10.29 -24.45
C SER A 100 30.62 -9.44 -23.16
N LEU A 101 31.73 -8.75 -22.89
CA LEU A 101 31.88 -7.78 -21.80
C LEU A 101 30.89 -6.59 -21.89
N ASN A 102 30.15 -6.46 -22.99
CA ASN A 102 29.19 -5.38 -23.25
C ASN A 102 28.15 -5.22 -22.14
N ASP A 103 27.73 -6.30 -21.47
CA ASP A 103 26.75 -6.20 -20.37
C ASP A 103 27.33 -5.56 -19.11
N VAL A 104 28.63 -5.74 -18.86
CA VAL A 104 29.34 -5.10 -17.75
C VAL A 104 29.46 -3.59 -18.00
N GLU A 105 29.72 -3.19 -19.24
CA GLU A 105 29.86 -1.80 -19.66
C GLU A 105 28.55 -1.01 -19.52
N LYS A 106 27.38 -1.68 -19.53
CA LYS A 106 26.08 -1.04 -19.24
C LYS A 106 26.02 -0.44 -17.82
N VAL A 107 26.89 -0.87 -16.87
CA VAL A 107 26.97 -0.30 -15.52
C VAL A 107 27.79 0.99 -15.55
N THR A 108 27.26 2.00 -16.18
CA THR A 108 27.88 3.31 -16.30
C THR A 108 27.70 4.16 -15.04
N PRO A 109 28.53 5.21 -14.83
CA PRO A 109 28.31 6.18 -13.75
C PRO A 109 26.92 6.83 -13.80
N GLU A 110 26.30 6.97 -14.97
CA GLU A 110 24.96 7.54 -15.11
C GLU A 110 23.87 6.59 -14.57
N ILE A 111 23.98 5.30 -14.87
CA ILE A 111 23.10 4.28 -14.28
C ILE A 111 23.25 4.25 -12.75
N ILE A 112 24.48 4.36 -12.22
CA ILE A 112 24.71 4.45 -10.78
C ILE A 112 24.04 5.69 -10.18
N ARG A 113 24.14 6.86 -10.82
CA ARG A 113 23.47 8.09 -10.36
C ARG A 113 21.94 7.91 -10.32
N THR A 114 21.38 7.34 -11.37
CA THR A 114 19.95 7.05 -11.46
C THR A 114 19.51 6.08 -10.36
N ALA A 115 20.25 4.99 -10.14
CA ALA A 115 20.00 4.02 -9.08
C ALA A 115 20.10 4.65 -7.68
N THR A 116 21.12 5.49 -7.45
CA THR A 116 21.36 6.19 -6.19
C THR A 116 20.24 7.18 -5.87
N ALA A 117 19.75 7.93 -6.88
CA ALA A 117 18.63 8.85 -6.74
C ALA A 117 17.34 8.16 -6.25
N LYS A 118 17.14 6.88 -6.61
CA LYS A 118 15.99 6.05 -6.18
C LYS A 118 16.06 5.62 -4.69
N LEU A 119 17.22 5.72 -4.03
CA LEU A 119 17.32 5.38 -2.61
C LEU A 119 16.46 6.36 -1.77
N LYS A 120 15.77 5.85 -0.76
CA LYS A 120 15.01 6.69 0.18
C LYS A 120 16.00 7.45 1.09
N PRO A 121 15.77 8.75 1.35
CA PRO A 121 16.59 9.52 2.27
C PRO A 121 16.47 8.99 3.72
N GLY A 122 17.46 9.30 4.56
CA GLY A 122 17.45 8.94 5.98
C GLY A 122 17.52 7.43 6.25
N LYS A 123 18.01 6.61 5.31
CA LYS A 123 18.19 5.16 5.51
C LYS A 123 19.65 4.82 5.75
N SER A 124 19.91 3.92 6.71
CA SER A 124 21.25 3.47 7.03
C SER A 124 21.52 2.05 6.53
N ASP A 125 22.80 1.77 6.37
CA ASP A 125 23.36 0.45 6.13
C ASP A 125 23.19 -0.47 7.36
N SER A 126 23.29 -1.78 7.12
CA SER A 126 23.15 -2.79 8.19
C SER A 126 24.33 -2.84 9.16
N VAL A 127 25.53 -2.61 8.67
CA VAL A 127 26.78 -2.87 9.41
C VAL A 127 27.46 -1.61 9.88
N TYR A 128 27.63 -0.64 8.98
CA TYR A 128 28.43 0.55 9.25
C TYR A 128 27.62 1.79 9.58
N ASN A 129 26.29 1.70 9.63
CA ASN A 129 25.37 2.83 9.76
C ASN A 129 25.62 3.94 8.70
N PHE A 130 26.18 3.57 7.56
CA PHE A 130 26.40 4.50 6.46
C PHE A 130 25.05 4.99 5.92
N SER A 131 24.88 6.30 5.83
CA SER A 131 23.60 6.89 5.45
C SER A 131 23.44 6.96 3.93
N SER A 132 22.24 6.71 3.45
CA SER A 132 21.86 6.98 2.05
C SER A 132 22.06 8.46 1.67
N ASP A 133 21.98 9.38 2.62
CA ASP A 133 22.17 10.80 2.39
C ASP A 133 23.64 11.11 2.06
N CYS A 134 24.61 10.40 2.68
CA CYS A 134 26.02 10.51 2.32
C CYS A 134 26.28 10.08 0.86
N ILE A 135 25.61 9.01 0.40
CA ILE A 135 25.72 8.55 -0.99
C ILE A 135 25.13 9.58 -1.96
N LYS A 136 24.03 10.24 -1.58
CA LYS A 136 23.36 11.24 -2.41
C LYS A 136 24.09 12.59 -2.46
N ALA A 137 24.79 12.97 -1.39
CA ALA A 137 25.43 14.28 -1.25
C ALA A 137 26.48 14.54 -2.33
N ASP A 138 27.27 13.53 -2.71
CA ASP A 138 28.29 13.64 -3.77
C ASP A 138 28.17 12.50 -4.79
N SER A 139 27.02 12.45 -5.46
CA SER A 139 26.70 11.37 -6.38
C SER A 139 27.58 11.34 -7.65
N ARG A 140 28.23 12.47 -8.03
CA ARG A 140 29.03 12.54 -9.28
C ARG A 140 30.36 11.79 -9.16
N ILE A 141 31.12 12.08 -8.12
CA ILE A 141 32.43 11.43 -7.87
C ILE A 141 32.20 9.99 -7.45
N LEU A 142 31.32 9.77 -6.47
CA LEU A 142 31.05 8.44 -5.94
C LEU A 142 30.51 7.47 -7.01
N ALA A 143 29.71 7.95 -7.96
CA ALA A 143 29.18 7.13 -9.04
C ALA A 143 30.27 6.52 -9.94
N LYS A 144 31.37 7.23 -10.16
CA LYS A 144 32.52 6.70 -10.92
C LYS A 144 33.16 5.51 -10.20
N TYR A 145 33.41 5.66 -8.89
CA TYR A 145 34.01 4.58 -8.10
C TYR A 145 33.06 3.40 -7.92
N LEU A 146 31.76 3.65 -7.69
CA LEU A 146 30.76 2.60 -7.57
C LEU A 146 30.55 1.84 -8.88
N SER A 147 30.66 2.51 -10.05
CA SER A 147 30.53 1.81 -11.33
C SER A 147 31.69 0.82 -11.52
N VAL A 148 32.93 1.23 -11.27
CA VAL A 148 34.11 0.34 -11.32
C VAL A 148 33.98 -0.80 -10.30
N LEU A 149 33.55 -0.51 -9.09
CA LEU A 149 33.36 -1.52 -8.05
C LEU A 149 32.32 -2.57 -8.46
N ILE A 150 31.16 -2.15 -8.96
CA ILE A 150 30.09 -3.08 -9.36
C ILE A 150 30.46 -3.83 -10.63
N GLN A 151 31.14 -3.19 -11.60
CA GLN A 151 31.72 -3.87 -12.75
C GLN A 151 32.72 -4.96 -12.32
N SER A 152 33.59 -4.65 -11.34
CA SER A 152 34.50 -5.64 -10.76
C SER A 152 33.75 -6.81 -10.13
N PHE A 153 32.65 -6.57 -9.39
CA PHE A 153 31.82 -7.65 -8.86
C PHE A 153 31.23 -8.54 -9.97
N LEU A 154 30.78 -7.94 -11.06
CA LEU A 154 30.25 -8.68 -12.21
C LEU A 154 31.31 -9.51 -12.90
N VAL A 155 32.50 -8.94 -13.16
CA VAL A 155 33.63 -9.64 -13.80
C VAL A 155 34.12 -10.81 -12.94
N HIS A 156 34.30 -10.61 -11.65
CA HIS A 156 34.80 -11.64 -10.75
C HIS A 156 33.70 -12.61 -10.25
N GLY A 157 32.43 -12.21 -10.30
CA GLY A 157 31.28 -13.01 -9.87
C GLY A 157 31.17 -13.18 -8.36
N HIS A 158 31.78 -12.30 -7.58
CA HIS A 158 31.65 -12.30 -6.13
C HIS A 158 31.66 -10.90 -5.54
N VAL A 159 31.18 -10.75 -4.31
CA VAL A 159 31.21 -9.53 -3.51
C VAL A 159 31.86 -9.79 -2.17
N SER A 160 32.35 -8.73 -1.54
CA SER A 160 32.90 -8.83 -0.19
C SER A 160 31.87 -9.35 0.81
N ARG A 161 32.29 -10.23 1.71
CA ARG A 161 31.47 -10.81 2.78
C ARG A 161 30.70 -9.73 3.58
N PHE A 162 31.29 -8.56 3.79
CA PHE A 162 30.65 -7.46 4.52
C PHE A 162 29.36 -6.95 3.86
N LEU A 163 29.25 -7.05 2.54
CA LEU A 163 28.03 -6.64 1.80
C LEU A 163 26.92 -7.69 1.93
N LEU A 164 27.26 -8.95 2.22
CA LEU A 164 26.32 -10.07 2.30
C LEU A 164 25.60 -10.15 3.64
N LEU A 165 26.12 -9.51 4.70
CA LEU A 165 25.47 -9.49 6.00
C LEU A 165 24.22 -8.61 5.99
N SER A 166 23.09 -9.19 6.39
CA SER A 166 21.84 -8.50 6.64
C SER A 166 21.48 -8.50 8.12
N THR A 167 20.95 -7.40 8.62
CA THR A 167 20.40 -7.34 9.99
C THR A 167 18.88 -7.50 9.94
N LEU A 168 18.40 -8.58 10.53
CA LEU A 168 16.96 -8.83 10.65
C LEU A 168 16.40 -8.11 11.90
N VAL A 169 15.39 -7.27 11.70
CA VAL A 169 14.71 -6.57 12.78
C VAL A 169 13.30 -7.14 12.91
N PRO A 170 12.95 -7.80 14.04
CA PRO A 170 11.58 -8.24 14.29
C PRO A 170 10.64 -7.04 14.46
N ILE A 171 9.61 -6.94 13.61
CA ILE A 171 8.59 -5.89 13.66
C ILE A 171 7.23 -6.51 13.93
N ILE A 172 6.44 -5.90 14.82
CA ILE A 172 5.09 -6.36 15.19
C ILE A 172 4.18 -6.35 13.95
N LYS A 173 3.52 -7.49 13.68
CA LYS A 173 2.53 -7.65 12.60
C LYS A 173 1.21 -6.97 12.95
N ASP A 174 0.72 -7.24 14.14
CA ASP A 174 -0.59 -6.79 14.61
C ASP A 174 -0.48 -6.24 16.03
N LYS A 175 -0.77 -4.96 16.20
CA LYS A 175 -0.70 -4.26 17.49
C LYS A 175 -1.83 -4.66 18.46
N LEU A 176 -2.91 -5.27 17.95
CA LEU A 176 -4.02 -5.74 18.75
C LEU A 176 -3.76 -7.12 19.36
N ARG A 177 -2.76 -7.84 18.84
CA ARG A 177 -2.33 -9.15 19.36
C ARG A 177 -1.24 -8.98 20.40
N SER A 178 -1.05 -10.02 21.23
CA SER A 178 0.02 -10.04 22.21
C SER A 178 1.39 -9.74 21.60
N MET A 179 2.05 -8.72 22.09
CA MET A 179 3.42 -8.36 21.72
C MET A 179 4.46 -9.32 22.32
N ASN A 180 4.07 -10.18 23.25
CA ASN A 180 4.97 -11.09 23.94
C ASN A 180 5.14 -12.45 23.23
N THR A 181 4.52 -12.61 22.06
CA THR A 181 4.57 -13.84 21.27
C THR A 181 5.37 -13.64 19.99
N SER A 182 6.42 -14.42 19.77
CA SER A 182 7.29 -14.34 18.59
C SER A 182 6.53 -14.51 17.26
N LYS A 183 5.43 -15.27 17.25
CA LYS A 183 4.55 -15.45 16.07
C LYS A 183 3.95 -14.15 15.56
N ASN A 184 3.84 -13.11 16.41
CA ASN A 184 3.33 -11.79 16.03
C ASN A 184 4.39 -10.87 15.42
N TYR A 185 5.57 -11.38 15.04
CA TYR A 185 6.65 -10.60 14.45
C TYR A 185 6.96 -11.01 13.02
N ARG A 186 7.39 -10.03 12.20
CA ARG A 186 7.98 -10.21 10.86
C ARG A 186 9.44 -9.87 10.92
N SER A 187 10.27 -10.58 10.16
CA SER A 187 11.67 -10.26 9.95
C SER A 187 11.80 -9.22 8.85
N ILE A 188 12.20 -8.00 9.17
CA ILE A 188 12.55 -7.02 8.13
C ILE A 188 14.07 -6.97 8.00
N ALA A 189 14.58 -7.26 6.81
CA ALA A 189 16.00 -7.25 6.52
C ALA A 189 16.50 -5.82 6.21
N ILE A 190 17.50 -5.40 6.93
CA ILE A 190 18.31 -4.23 6.60
C ILE A 190 19.56 -4.75 5.91
N SER A 191 19.72 -4.51 4.62
CA SER A 191 20.86 -4.93 3.81
C SER A 191 21.78 -3.76 3.48
N SER A 192 22.97 -4.06 2.94
CA SER A 192 23.92 -3.06 2.46
C SER A 192 23.30 -2.10 1.43
N LEU A 193 23.66 -0.82 1.51
CA LEU A 193 23.24 0.19 0.51
C LEU A 193 23.85 -0.09 -0.86
N VAL A 194 25.04 -0.66 -0.94
CA VAL A 194 25.69 -1.04 -2.21
C VAL A 194 24.86 -2.12 -2.92
N LEU A 195 24.39 -3.14 -2.20
CA LEU A 195 23.50 -4.16 -2.78
C LEU A 195 22.14 -3.59 -3.18
N LYS A 196 21.61 -2.58 -2.46
CA LYS A 196 20.38 -1.88 -2.90
C LYS A 196 20.59 -1.07 -4.19
N ILE A 197 21.78 -0.49 -4.37
CA ILE A 197 22.13 0.15 -5.65
C ILE A 197 22.19 -0.90 -6.75
N PHE A 198 22.80 -2.05 -6.48
CA PHE A 198 22.85 -3.17 -7.44
C PHE A 198 21.45 -3.69 -7.80
N ASP A 199 20.55 -3.85 -6.83
CA ASP A 199 19.15 -4.18 -7.08
C ASP A 199 18.49 -3.17 -8.05
N TRP A 200 18.70 -1.86 -7.83
CA TRP A 200 18.19 -0.81 -8.73
C TRP A 200 18.81 -0.85 -10.11
N ILE A 201 20.10 -1.20 -10.24
CA ILE A 201 20.75 -1.37 -11.55
C ILE A 201 20.07 -2.50 -12.34
N ILE A 202 19.80 -3.63 -11.71
CA ILE A 202 19.09 -4.73 -12.36
C ILE A 202 17.70 -4.27 -12.83
N ILE A 203 16.96 -3.57 -11.99
CA ILE A 203 15.62 -3.06 -12.35
C ILE A 203 15.69 -2.03 -13.49
N LEU A 204 16.71 -1.17 -13.51
CA LEU A 204 16.87 -0.16 -14.56
C LEU A 204 17.28 -0.77 -15.90
N LEU A 205 18.12 -1.79 -15.91
CA LEU A 205 18.62 -2.44 -17.11
C LEU A 205 17.67 -3.52 -17.65
N PHE A 206 17.05 -4.28 -16.77
CA PHE A 206 16.27 -5.48 -17.12
C PHE A 206 14.82 -5.44 -16.63
N GLY A 207 14.34 -4.30 -16.14
CA GLY A 207 12.97 -4.19 -15.60
C GLY A 207 11.89 -4.61 -16.58
N ASN A 208 12.07 -4.32 -17.87
CA ASN A 208 11.14 -4.73 -18.93
C ASN A 208 11.15 -6.25 -19.19
N SER A 209 12.27 -6.94 -18.92
CA SER A 209 12.37 -8.40 -19.06
C SER A 209 11.59 -9.17 -17.99
N PHE A 210 11.21 -8.52 -16.90
CA PHE A 210 10.35 -9.14 -15.88
C PHE A 210 8.88 -9.23 -16.29
N GLY A 211 8.47 -8.72 -17.42
CA GLY A 211 7.19 -8.88 -18.13
C GLY A 211 5.99 -9.32 -17.30
N LEU A 212 5.67 -8.62 -16.20
CA LEU A 212 4.59 -9.01 -15.30
C LEU A 212 3.23 -8.92 -16.00
N HIS A 213 2.40 -9.92 -15.79
CA HIS A 213 1.02 -10.00 -16.30
C HIS A 213 0.21 -8.74 -15.98
N ASP A 214 -0.72 -8.37 -16.83
CA ASP A 214 -1.55 -7.18 -16.65
C ASP A 214 -2.36 -7.21 -15.34
N LEU A 215 -2.67 -8.39 -14.85
CA LEU A 215 -3.42 -8.60 -13.61
C LEU A 215 -2.55 -8.73 -12.35
N GLN A 216 -1.22 -8.66 -12.46
CA GLN A 216 -0.33 -8.44 -11.33
C GLN A 216 -0.16 -6.92 -11.13
N PHE A 217 -0.65 -6.41 -10.01
CA PHE A 217 -0.70 -4.96 -9.73
C PHE A 217 0.46 -4.45 -8.87
N ALA A 218 1.20 -5.34 -8.21
CA ALA A 218 2.25 -4.94 -7.29
C ALA A 218 3.52 -4.49 -7.99
N TYR A 219 4.22 -3.56 -7.36
CA TYR A 219 5.57 -3.08 -7.73
C TYR A 219 5.72 -2.55 -9.15
N GLN A 220 4.63 -2.13 -9.77
CA GLN A 220 4.64 -1.49 -11.09
C GLN A 220 4.47 0.03 -10.94
N PRO A 221 5.23 0.84 -11.70
CA PRO A 221 5.11 2.30 -11.66
C PRO A 221 3.69 2.77 -12.02
N GLY A 222 3.15 3.69 -11.24
CA GLY A 222 1.81 4.25 -11.49
C GLY A 222 0.64 3.36 -11.09
N ILE A 223 0.87 2.10 -10.72
CA ILE A 223 -0.16 1.14 -10.31
C ILE A 223 -0.33 1.15 -8.79
N SER A 224 -1.57 1.05 -8.33
CA SER A 224 -1.90 1.08 -6.90
C SER A 224 -2.79 -0.10 -6.48
N GLY A 225 -2.79 -0.44 -5.18
CA GLY A 225 -3.68 -1.47 -4.64
C GLY A 225 -5.17 -1.16 -4.87
N ASN A 226 -5.56 0.13 -4.92
CA ASN A 226 -6.93 0.51 -5.24
C ASN A 226 -7.35 0.12 -6.66
N MET A 227 -6.41 0.04 -7.62
CA MET A 227 -6.70 -0.44 -8.98
C MET A 227 -7.00 -1.94 -9.01
N CYS A 228 -6.28 -2.74 -8.20
CA CYS A 228 -6.58 -4.14 -8.02
C CYS A 228 -7.96 -4.34 -7.38
N THR A 229 -8.26 -3.59 -6.32
CA THR A 229 -9.58 -3.64 -5.67
C THR A 229 -10.71 -3.16 -6.60
N PHE A 230 -10.45 -2.13 -7.41
CA PHE A 230 -11.38 -1.65 -8.46
C PHE A 230 -11.71 -2.78 -9.45
N ALA A 231 -10.70 -3.51 -9.92
CA ALA A 231 -10.92 -4.62 -10.84
C ALA A 231 -11.82 -5.72 -10.23
N ILE A 232 -11.67 -6.04 -8.92
CA ILE A 232 -12.55 -6.99 -8.22
C ILE A 232 -13.99 -6.49 -8.23
N LEU A 233 -14.20 -5.23 -7.83
CA LEU A 233 -15.52 -4.64 -7.67
C LEU A 233 -16.23 -4.47 -9.01
N GLU A 234 -15.56 -3.90 -10.02
CA GLU A 234 -16.17 -3.70 -11.35
C GLU A 234 -16.42 -5.02 -12.07
N THR A 235 -15.58 -6.06 -11.88
CA THR A 235 -15.87 -7.39 -12.41
C THR A 235 -17.13 -7.95 -11.75
N GLY A 236 -17.25 -7.88 -10.42
CA GLY A 236 -18.46 -8.31 -9.70
C GLY A 236 -19.70 -7.55 -10.16
N ASP A 237 -19.60 -6.23 -10.29
CA ASP A 237 -20.68 -5.35 -10.74
C ASP A 237 -21.12 -5.68 -12.18
N TYR A 238 -20.17 -5.86 -13.09
CA TYR A 238 -20.44 -6.24 -14.47
C TYR A 238 -21.27 -7.53 -14.55
N PHE A 239 -20.88 -8.57 -13.83
CA PHE A 239 -21.60 -9.85 -13.85
C PHE A 239 -23.00 -9.72 -13.25
N LEU A 240 -23.15 -9.03 -12.11
CA LEU A 240 -24.47 -8.81 -11.48
C LEU A 240 -25.40 -8.01 -12.39
N ARG A 241 -24.91 -6.91 -13.02
CA ARG A 241 -25.69 -6.11 -13.96
C ARG A 241 -26.14 -6.89 -15.19
N ASN A 242 -25.31 -7.85 -15.63
CA ASN A 242 -25.61 -8.73 -16.75
C ASN A 242 -26.31 -10.04 -16.35
N GLY A 243 -26.79 -10.12 -15.13
CA GLY A 243 -27.63 -11.21 -14.70
C GLY A 243 -26.90 -12.46 -14.26
N SER A 244 -25.60 -12.40 -13.98
CA SER A 244 -24.78 -13.49 -13.46
C SER A 244 -24.28 -13.20 -12.04
N GLU A 245 -23.73 -14.20 -11.37
CA GLU A 245 -23.14 -14.10 -10.03
C GLU A 245 -21.63 -14.29 -10.13
N VAL A 246 -20.89 -13.86 -9.09
CA VAL A 246 -19.44 -14.07 -9.02
C VAL A 246 -19.06 -14.66 -7.68
N PHE A 247 -18.26 -15.71 -7.74
CA PHE A 247 -17.68 -16.38 -6.59
C PHE A 247 -16.22 -15.98 -6.45
N VAL A 248 -15.84 -15.56 -5.26
CA VAL A 248 -14.54 -14.96 -4.97
C VAL A 248 -13.80 -15.83 -3.96
N CYS A 249 -12.51 -16.07 -4.18
CA CYS A 249 -11.63 -16.70 -3.21
C CYS A 249 -10.37 -15.84 -3.02
N THR A 250 -10.13 -15.37 -1.78
CA THR A 250 -8.86 -14.75 -1.42
C THR A 250 -7.82 -15.82 -1.13
N MET A 251 -6.67 -15.78 -1.78
CA MET A 251 -5.62 -16.81 -1.67
C MET A 251 -4.46 -16.25 -0.83
N ASP A 252 -4.43 -16.56 0.48
CA ASP A 252 -3.34 -16.11 1.38
C ASP A 252 -2.17 -17.09 1.34
N MET A 253 -1.00 -16.64 0.92
CA MET A 253 0.20 -17.46 0.90
C MET A 253 0.96 -17.38 2.22
N THR A 254 1.34 -18.54 2.76
CA THR A 254 2.05 -18.61 4.03
C THR A 254 3.49 -18.21 3.87
N LYS A 255 3.91 -17.10 4.52
CA LYS A 255 5.32 -16.63 4.58
C LYS A 255 5.99 -16.57 3.19
N ALA A 256 5.30 -16.03 2.22
CA ALA A 256 5.67 -15.99 0.81
C ALA A 256 7.14 -15.56 0.56
N PHE A 257 7.61 -14.52 1.22
CA PHE A 257 8.98 -14.01 1.07
C PHE A 257 10.04 -14.80 1.84
N ASP A 258 9.68 -15.39 3.00
CA ASP A 258 10.69 -15.96 3.92
C ASP A 258 11.07 -17.41 3.56
N ILE A 259 10.13 -18.19 2.98
CA ILE A 259 10.32 -19.64 2.84
C ILE A 259 10.23 -20.12 1.39
N ASN A 260 9.30 -19.57 0.62
CA ASN A 260 8.71 -20.30 -0.50
C ASN A 260 9.47 -20.15 -1.82
N THR A 261 10.37 -19.16 -1.96
CA THR A 261 11.09 -18.96 -3.23
C THR A 261 12.29 -19.89 -3.32
N MET A 262 12.24 -20.87 -4.21
CA MET A 262 13.38 -21.70 -4.58
C MET A 262 14.31 -20.87 -5.48
N HIS A 263 15.56 -20.71 -5.07
CA HIS A 263 16.53 -19.89 -5.79
C HIS A 263 16.84 -20.47 -7.18
N SER A 264 16.93 -21.78 -7.31
CA SER A 264 17.17 -22.46 -8.59
C SER A 264 16.11 -22.13 -9.63
N LEU A 265 14.83 -22.24 -9.26
CA LEU A 265 13.72 -21.96 -10.16
C LEU A 265 13.66 -20.46 -10.50
N LEU A 266 13.87 -19.57 -9.51
CA LEU A 266 13.90 -18.14 -9.73
C LEU A 266 14.97 -17.75 -10.76
N PHE A 267 16.20 -18.23 -10.62
CA PHE A 267 17.29 -17.87 -11.53
C PHE A 267 17.15 -18.52 -12.90
N SER A 268 16.63 -19.73 -12.98
CA SER A 268 16.29 -20.37 -14.27
C SER A 268 15.24 -19.55 -15.02
N THR A 269 14.20 -19.12 -14.34
CA THR A 269 13.15 -18.28 -14.95
C THR A 269 13.71 -16.90 -15.38
N MET A 270 14.60 -16.29 -14.58
CA MET A 270 15.26 -15.04 -14.95
C MET A 270 16.12 -15.19 -16.21
N MET A 271 16.84 -16.32 -16.37
CA MET A 271 17.59 -16.59 -17.60
C MET A 271 16.68 -16.74 -18.81
N GLN A 272 15.57 -17.45 -18.67
CA GLN A 272 14.57 -17.63 -19.73
C GLN A 272 13.95 -16.29 -20.15
N ALA A 273 13.79 -15.36 -19.23
CA ALA A 273 13.32 -14.00 -19.49
C ALA A 273 14.38 -13.08 -20.12
N GLY A 274 15.59 -13.56 -20.38
CA GLY A 274 16.64 -12.81 -21.04
C GLY A 274 17.48 -11.91 -20.13
N LEU A 275 17.50 -12.16 -18.81
CA LEU A 275 18.46 -11.50 -17.94
C LEU A 275 19.88 -12.01 -18.25
N SER A 276 20.83 -11.07 -18.25
CA SER A 276 22.23 -11.39 -18.55
C SER A 276 22.81 -12.40 -17.55
N ALA A 277 23.46 -13.46 -18.08
CA ALA A 277 24.08 -14.51 -17.30
C ALA A 277 25.14 -13.99 -16.32
N ILE A 278 25.83 -12.88 -16.65
CA ILE A 278 26.82 -12.24 -15.76
C ILE A 278 26.14 -11.69 -14.49
N PHE A 279 24.97 -11.04 -14.63
CA PHE A 279 24.19 -10.53 -13.51
C PHE A 279 23.59 -11.68 -12.69
N ILE A 280 23.06 -12.71 -13.36
CA ILE A 280 22.51 -13.90 -12.67
C ILE A 280 23.59 -14.63 -11.89
N ARG A 281 24.79 -14.79 -12.43
CA ARG A 281 25.95 -15.39 -11.71
C ARG A 281 26.23 -14.65 -10.40
N LEU A 282 26.24 -13.31 -10.43
CA LEU A 282 26.47 -12.51 -9.24
C LEU A 282 25.31 -12.62 -8.25
N LEU A 283 24.05 -12.67 -8.73
CA LEU A 283 22.88 -12.93 -7.89
C LEU A 283 22.96 -14.30 -7.22
N ILE A 284 23.33 -15.36 -7.95
CA ILE A 284 23.52 -16.69 -7.40
C ILE A 284 24.52 -16.64 -6.25
N PHE A 285 25.68 -16.00 -6.45
CA PHE A 285 26.68 -15.84 -5.40
C PHE A 285 26.12 -15.10 -4.17
N ILE A 286 25.45 -13.96 -4.39
CA ILE A 286 24.86 -13.16 -3.31
C ILE A 286 23.84 -13.97 -2.50
N TYR A 287 22.98 -14.75 -3.16
CA TYR A 287 21.92 -15.52 -2.50
C TYR A 287 22.44 -16.80 -1.85
N SER A 288 23.50 -17.42 -2.38
CA SER A 288 24.13 -18.61 -1.80
C SER A 288 24.97 -18.28 -0.57
N GLU A 289 25.68 -17.15 -0.59
CA GLU A 289 26.63 -16.77 0.45
C GLU A 289 26.07 -15.75 1.47
N GLN A 290 24.78 -15.39 1.35
CA GLN A 290 24.16 -14.43 2.25
C GLN A 290 23.99 -14.98 3.66
N PHE A 291 24.15 -14.11 4.64
CA PHE A 291 23.95 -14.44 6.05
C PHE A 291 23.31 -13.28 6.81
N ALA A 292 22.76 -13.57 7.97
CA ALA A 292 22.06 -12.59 8.79
C ALA A 292 22.38 -12.70 10.27
N ASN A 293 22.18 -11.61 10.99
CA ASN A 293 22.01 -11.59 12.43
C ASN A 293 20.64 -10.98 12.79
N VAL A 294 20.19 -11.16 14.02
CA VAL A 294 18.95 -10.55 14.52
C VAL A 294 19.29 -9.45 15.52
N ARG A 295 18.70 -8.27 15.31
CA ARG A 295 18.83 -7.13 16.23
C ARG A 295 17.55 -6.95 17.07
N TRP A 296 17.71 -6.90 18.39
CA TRP A 296 16.67 -6.58 19.35
C TRP A 296 17.24 -5.71 20.47
N ASN A 297 16.67 -4.51 20.67
CA ASN A 297 17.12 -3.55 21.70
C ASN A 297 18.64 -3.33 21.73
N ASN A 298 19.25 -3.07 20.56
CA ASN A 298 20.69 -2.90 20.37
C ASN A 298 21.58 -4.12 20.72
N GLN A 299 20.96 -5.27 20.97
CA GLN A 299 21.68 -6.55 21.09
C GLN A 299 21.56 -7.31 19.77
N PHE A 300 22.60 -8.06 19.44
CA PHE A 300 22.67 -8.86 18.22
C PHE A 300 22.77 -10.35 18.56
N SER A 301 22.17 -11.18 17.73
CA SER A 301 22.39 -12.63 17.76
C SER A 301 23.73 -12.99 17.09
N ALA A 302 24.17 -14.24 17.25
CA ALA A 302 25.15 -14.83 16.34
C ALA A 302 24.62 -14.86 14.90
N GLU A 303 25.53 -14.83 13.92
CA GLU A 303 25.21 -14.92 12.48
C GLU A 303 24.68 -16.31 12.12
N PHE A 304 23.89 -16.38 11.04
CA PHE A 304 23.40 -17.62 10.43
C PHE A 304 23.18 -17.44 8.93
N SER A 305 23.36 -18.51 8.15
CA SER A 305 23.17 -18.52 6.70
C SER A 305 21.70 -18.53 6.31
N MET A 306 21.37 -18.00 5.12
CA MET A 306 20.03 -18.00 4.53
C MET A 306 20.11 -18.60 3.12
N HIS A 307 19.49 -19.76 2.88
CA HIS A 307 19.60 -20.51 1.63
C HIS A 307 18.30 -20.52 0.80
N ASN A 308 17.18 -20.03 1.33
CA ASN A 308 15.92 -19.93 0.59
C ASN A 308 15.15 -18.65 0.92
N GLY A 309 14.11 -18.36 0.17
CA GLY A 309 13.32 -17.14 0.29
C GLY A 309 14.01 -15.91 -0.32
N VAL A 310 13.30 -14.81 -0.32
CA VAL A 310 13.81 -13.49 -0.73
C VAL A 310 13.79 -12.52 0.45
N ARG A 311 14.81 -11.69 0.57
CA ARG A 311 14.98 -10.79 1.73
C ARG A 311 13.85 -9.75 1.82
N GLN A 312 13.04 -9.81 2.87
CA GLN A 312 12.02 -8.77 3.12
C GLN A 312 12.71 -7.42 3.40
N GLY A 313 12.64 -6.50 2.44
CA GLY A 313 13.24 -5.18 2.52
C GLY A 313 14.37 -4.92 1.52
N ALA A 314 14.80 -5.92 0.75
CA ALA A 314 15.59 -5.70 -0.46
C ALA A 314 14.68 -5.19 -1.60
N ILE A 315 15.23 -4.44 -2.53
CA ILE A 315 14.46 -3.76 -3.57
C ILE A 315 14.01 -4.75 -4.64
N LEU A 316 14.92 -5.59 -5.10
CA LEU A 316 14.65 -6.60 -6.14
C LEU A 316 13.73 -7.72 -5.63
N SER A 317 13.77 -8.06 -4.34
CA SER A 317 13.06 -9.21 -3.76
C SER A 317 11.56 -9.21 -4.04
N ALA A 318 10.93 -8.03 -3.99
CA ALA A 318 9.51 -7.88 -4.20
C ALA A 318 9.11 -8.14 -5.66
N LEU A 319 9.88 -7.59 -6.60
CA LEU A 319 9.70 -7.83 -8.04
C LEU A 319 10.02 -9.29 -8.40
N ALA A 320 11.11 -9.84 -7.85
CA ALA A 320 11.51 -11.22 -8.05
C ALA A 320 10.42 -12.22 -7.60
N TYR A 321 9.74 -11.93 -6.47
CA TYR A 321 8.64 -12.76 -6.01
C TYR A 321 7.42 -12.68 -6.95
N CYS A 322 7.02 -11.48 -7.41
CA CYS A 322 5.95 -11.35 -8.39
C CYS A 322 6.28 -12.10 -9.68
N PHE A 323 7.51 -12.00 -10.13
CA PHE A 323 8.03 -12.71 -11.30
C PHE A 323 8.04 -14.25 -11.11
N TYR A 324 8.41 -14.72 -9.93
CA TYR A 324 8.36 -16.14 -9.57
C TYR A 324 6.94 -16.73 -9.66
N CYS A 325 5.91 -15.93 -9.35
CA CYS A 325 4.50 -16.33 -9.40
C CYS A 325 3.84 -16.03 -10.76
N GLU A 326 4.56 -15.48 -11.74
CA GLU A 326 4.00 -14.97 -13.00
C GLU A 326 3.29 -16.03 -13.82
N GLN A 327 3.86 -17.23 -13.89
CA GLN A 327 3.31 -18.33 -14.69
C GLN A 327 1.91 -18.77 -14.25
N LEU A 328 1.53 -18.52 -12.99
CA LEU A 328 0.19 -18.85 -12.48
C LEU A 328 -0.90 -18.06 -13.22
N PHE A 329 -0.65 -16.79 -13.53
CA PHE A 329 -1.62 -15.95 -14.25
C PHE A 329 -1.86 -16.49 -15.66
N SER A 330 -0.78 -16.74 -16.40
CA SER A 330 -0.85 -17.30 -17.75
C SER A 330 -1.47 -18.69 -17.78
N LEU A 331 -1.20 -19.53 -16.77
CA LEU A 331 -1.77 -20.87 -16.65
C LEU A 331 -3.30 -20.85 -16.46
N LEU A 332 -3.80 -19.97 -15.58
CA LEU A 332 -5.24 -19.82 -15.36
C LEU A 332 -5.95 -19.19 -16.56
N GLU A 333 -5.33 -18.24 -17.23
CA GLU A 333 -5.86 -17.65 -18.46
C GLU A 333 -5.98 -18.69 -19.58
N GLN A 334 -4.95 -19.51 -19.80
CA GLN A 334 -4.95 -20.58 -20.80
C GLN A 334 -6.01 -21.65 -20.52
N ARG A 335 -6.25 -22.01 -19.26
CA ARG A 335 -7.31 -22.94 -18.85
C ARG A 335 -8.71 -22.36 -19.02
N ARG A 336 -8.84 -21.07 -19.30
CA ARG A 336 -10.11 -20.34 -19.43
C ARG A 336 -11.04 -20.49 -18.22
N ALA A 337 -10.51 -20.85 -17.06
CA ALA A 337 -11.23 -20.89 -15.80
C ALA A 337 -11.23 -19.49 -15.16
N GLY A 338 -12.40 -18.99 -14.75
CA GLY A 338 -12.55 -17.68 -14.13
C GLY A 338 -13.38 -16.69 -14.92
N CYS A 339 -13.47 -15.47 -14.42
CA CYS A 339 -14.26 -14.40 -15.04
C CYS A 339 -13.59 -13.86 -16.31
N TRP A 340 -14.40 -13.65 -17.36
CA TRP A 340 -14.03 -13.01 -18.60
C TRP A 340 -14.99 -11.87 -18.90
N VAL A 341 -14.47 -10.68 -19.20
CA VAL A 341 -15.28 -9.51 -19.55
C VAL A 341 -14.80 -8.98 -20.90
N LYS A 342 -15.68 -8.96 -21.89
CA LYS A 342 -15.37 -8.43 -23.25
C LYS A 342 -14.04 -8.94 -23.81
N GLY A 343 -13.75 -10.23 -23.63
CA GLY A 343 -12.54 -10.87 -24.16
C GLY A 343 -11.29 -10.74 -23.29
N HIS A 344 -11.36 -10.04 -22.16
CA HIS A 344 -10.25 -9.93 -21.21
C HIS A 344 -10.46 -10.89 -20.03
N PHE A 345 -9.40 -11.63 -19.69
CA PHE A 345 -9.36 -12.45 -18.49
C PHE A 345 -9.31 -11.58 -17.25
N LEU A 346 -10.14 -11.90 -16.25
CA LEU A 346 -10.19 -11.22 -14.94
C LEU A 346 -10.33 -12.24 -13.79
N GLY A 347 -9.99 -13.50 -14.08
CA GLY A 347 -10.17 -14.59 -13.12
C GLY A 347 -9.19 -14.55 -11.96
N LEU A 348 -7.96 -14.08 -12.16
CA LEU A 348 -6.96 -13.96 -11.09
C LEU A 348 -6.43 -12.54 -11.03
N LEU A 349 -6.61 -11.88 -9.88
CA LEU A 349 -6.07 -10.55 -9.62
C LEU A 349 -5.05 -10.64 -8.49
N GLY A 350 -3.83 -10.16 -8.71
CA GLY A 350 -2.74 -10.29 -7.77
C GLY A 350 -2.13 -8.95 -7.34
N TYR A 351 -1.78 -8.88 -6.07
CA TYR A 351 -0.96 -7.81 -5.54
C TYR A 351 0.16 -8.42 -4.66
N SER A 352 1.21 -8.87 -5.31
CA SER A 352 2.30 -9.64 -4.69
C SER A 352 1.79 -11.00 -4.17
N ASP A 353 1.78 -11.20 -2.87
CA ASP A 353 1.29 -12.42 -2.20
C ASP A 353 -0.24 -12.42 -1.95
N ASP A 354 -0.88 -11.27 -2.05
CA ASP A 354 -2.34 -11.15 -1.96
C ASP A 354 -2.97 -11.42 -3.34
N ASN A 355 -3.49 -12.64 -3.53
CA ASN A 355 -4.16 -13.05 -4.77
C ASN A 355 -5.67 -13.26 -4.54
N VAL A 356 -6.48 -12.92 -5.55
CA VAL A 356 -7.93 -13.08 -5.51
C VAL A 356 -8.40 -13.77 -6.78
N CYS A 357 -9.03 -14.94 -6.64
CA CYS A 357 -9.70 -15.66 -7.73
C CYS A 357 -11.16 -15.18 -7.88
N LEU A 358 -11.59 -14.96 -9.11
CA LEU A 358 -12.95 -14.57 -9.49
C LEU A 358 -13.50 -15.54 -10.53
N ALA A 359 -14.62 -16.18 -10.23
CA ALA A 359 -15.24 -17.16 -11.14
C ALA A 359 -16.76 -16.97 -11.26
N PRO A 360 -17.37 -17.23 -12.44
CA PRO A 360 -18.81 -17.07 -12.66
C PRO A 360 -19.64 -18.26 -12.12
N SER A 361 -18.98 -19.33 -11.66
CA SER A 361 -19.63 -20.51 -11.07
C SER A 361 -18.74 -21.15 -10.01
N LEU A 362 -19.36 -21.94 -9.13
CA LEU A 362 -18.65 -22.68 -8.08
C LEU A 362 -17.70 -23.74 -8.66
N SER A 363 -18.10 -24.40 -9.74
CA SER A 363 -17.25 -25.38 -10.43
C SER A 363 -16.01 -24.73 -11.03
N ALA A 364 -16.17 -23.56 -11.66
CA ALA A 364 -15.06 -22.80 -12.19
C ALA A 364 -14.13 -22.28 -11.07
N LEU A 365 -14.68 -21.83 -9.92
CA LEU A 365 -13.88 -21.43 -8.78
C LEU A 365 -13.07 -22.60 -8.21
N GLN A 366 -13.68 -23.78 -8.06
CA GLN A 366 -12.98 -24.98 -7.58
C GLN A 366 -11.88 -25.43 -8.54
N GLU A 367 -12.10 -25.32 -9.85
CA GLU A 367 -11.08 -25.59 -10.87
C GLU A 367 -9.89 -24.63 -10.78
N MET A 368 -10.16 -23.33 -10.60
CA MET A 368 -9.11 -22.32 -10.38
C MET A 368 -8.29 -22.63 -9.12
N ILE A 369 -8.95 -22.97 -8.02
CA ILE A 369 -8.29 -23.32 -6.75
C ILE A 369 -7.40 -24.55 -6.94
N ARG A 370 -7.87 -25.59 -7.65
CA ARG A 370 -7.07 -26.79 -7.97
C ARG A 370 -5.84 -26.44 -8.80
N THR A 371 -5.98 -25.57 -9.79
CA THR A 371 -4.84 -25.07 -10.58
C THR A 371 -3.83 -24.33 -9.71
N CYS A 372 -4.29 -23.52 -8.76
CA CYS A 372 -3.42 -22.85 -7.80
C CYS A 372 -2.70 -23.85 -6.89
N GLU A 373 -3.35 -24.94 -6.46
CA GLU A 373 -2.72 -26.00 -5.67
C GLU A 373 -1.62 -26.73 -6.45
N GLU A 374 -1.90 -27.10 -7.70
CA GLU A 374 -0.93 -27.76 -8.60
C GLU A 374 0.31 -26.87 -8.80
N PHE A 375 0.09 -25.58 -9.07
CA PHE A 375 1.16 -24.60 -9.21
C PHE A 375 1.94 -24.44 -7.91
N ALA A 376 1.25 -24.31 -6.79
CA ALA A 376 1.89 -24.15 -5.48
C ALA A 376 2.79 -25.34 -5.14
N ASN A 377 2.33 -26.57 -5.40
CA ASN A 377 3.12 -27.78 -5.16
C ASN A 377 4.39 -27.82 -6.02
N SER A 378 4.32 -27.45 -7.30
CA SER A 378 5.48 -27.41 -8.20
C SER A 378 6.47 -26.29 -7.88
N HIS A 379 6.03 -25.22 -7.21
CA HIS A 379 6.82 -24.04 -6.86
C HIS A 379 7.14 -23.94 -5.37
N ASN A 380 6.94 -25.03 -4.61
CA ASN A 380 7.13 -25.06 -3.15
C ASN A 380 6.39 -23.92 -2.39
N LEU A 381 5.27 -23.46 -2.94
CA LEU A 381 4.40 -22.48 -2.30
C LEU A 381 3.40 -23.19 -1.37
N LYS A 382 2.96 -22.51 -0.32
CA LYS A 382 1.96 -23.05 0.61
C LYS A 382 0.86 -22.04 0.87
N PHE A 383 -0.38 -22.44 0.69
CA PHE A 383 -1.52 -21.63 1.06
C PHE A 383 -1.82 -21.72 2.55
N SER A 384 -2.36 -20.64 3.11
CA SER A 384 -2.79 -20.58 4.51
C SER A 384 -4.19 -21.16 4.63
N THR A 385 -4.25 -22.44 4.98
CA THR A 385 -5.49 -23.15 5.31
C THR A 385 -5.48 -23.59 6.77
N ASP A 386 -6.63 -23.68 7.40
CA ASP A 386 -6.79 -24.20 8.76
C ASP A 386 -8.15 -24.94 8.80
N PRO A 387 -8.22 -26.16 9.36
CA PRO A 387 -9.49 -26.87 9.54
C PRO A 387 -10.51 -26.06 10.36
N ASN A 388 -10.02 -25.16 11.23
CA ASN A 388 -10.88 -24.22 11.94
C ASN A 388 -11.14 -22.99 11.05
N PRO A 389 -12.40 -22.76 10.58
CA PRO A 389 -12.75 -21.65 9.70
C PRO A 389 -12.39 -20.26 10.25
N GLN A 390 -12.40 -20.09 11.58
CA GLN A 390 -12.06 -18.82 12.21
C GLN A 390 -10.57 -18.48 12.13
N LYS A 391 -9.71 -19.49 11.97
CA LYS A 391 -8.26 -19.34 11.85
C LYS A 391 -7.80 -19.31 10.40
N CYS A 392 -8.62 -19.79 9.48
CA CYS A 392 -8.34 -19.80 8.06
C CYS A 392 -8.23 -18.36 7.55
N LYS A 393 -7.13 -18.04 6.87
CA LYS A 393 -6.94 -16.72 6.27
C LYS A 393 -7.44 -16.65 4.84
N THR A 394 -7.34 -17.76 4.09
CA THR A 394 -8.00 -17.92 2.81
C THR A 394 -9.50 -17.98 3.01
N LYS A 395 -10.26 -17.13 2.34
CA LYS A 395 -11.69 -16.97 2.54
C LYS A 395 -12.42 -16.93 1.20
N THR A 396 -13.67 -17.38 1.22
CA THR A 396 -14.57 -17.24 0.08
C THR A 396 -15.66 -16.22 0.37
N LEU A 397 -16.10 -15.54 -0.69
CA LEU A 397 -17.20 -14.58 -0.71
C LEU A 397 -17.95 -14.75 -2.03
N ALA A 398 -19.23 -14.43 -2.07
CA ALA A 398 -19.99 -14.44 -3.30
C ALA A 398 -20.80 -13.15 -3.47
N PHE A 399 -20.76 -12.59 -4.68
CA PHE A 399 -21.66 -11.56 -5.13
C PHE A 399 -22.90 -12.23 -5.72
N LEU A 400 -23.96 -12.35 -4.93
CA LEU A 400 -25.18 -13.06 -5.26
C LEU A 400 -26.32 -12.11 -5.59
N LYS A 401 -27.18 -12.49 -6.53
CA LYS A 401 -28.46 -11.80 -6.78
C LYS A 401 -29.44 -11.96 -5.63
N LYS A 402 -29.49 -13.15 -5.06
CA LYS A 402 -30.33 -13.49 -3.89
C LYS A 402 -29.50 -14.28 -2.88
N PRO A 403 -29.57 -13.95 -1.60
CA PRO A 403 -28.91 -14.72 -0.56
C PRO A 403 -29.38 -16.17 -0.57
N ARG A 404 -28.44 -17.11 -0.48
CA ARG A 404 -28.68 -18.55 -0.33
C ARG A 404 -27.47 -19.23 0.28
N ASP A 405 -27.66 -20.41 0.81
CA ASP A 405 -26.56 -21.26 1.25
C ASP A 405 -25.75 -21.77 0.06
N LEU A 406 -24.44 -21.78 0.22
CA LEU A 406 -23.51 -22.21 -0.81
C LEU A 406 -22.80 -23.49 -0.37
N PRO A 407 -22.56 -24.45 -1.30
CA PRO A 407 -21.78 -25.63 -1.01
C PRO A 407 -20.32 -25.27 -0.68
N ASN A 408 -19.65 -26.16 0.03
CA ASN A 408 -18.24 -25.97 0.39
C ASN A 408 -17.36 -25.97 -0.86
N VAL A 409 -16.35 -25.11 -0.82
CA VAL A 409 -15.22 -25.07 -1.74
C VAL A 409 -13.98 -25.50 -0.94
N TYR A 410 -13.09 -26.25 -1.55
CA TYR A 410 -11.97 -26.91 -0.87
C TYR A 410 -10.63 -26.39 -1.36
N LEU A 411 -9.67 -26.22 -0.45
CA LEU A 411 -8.28 -25.92 -0.74
C LEU A 411 -7.39 -26.84 0.11
N CYS A 412 -6.50 -27.58 -0.51
CA CYS A 412 -5.64 -28.58 0.15
C CYS A 412 -6.45 -29.54 1.05
N GLY A 413 -7.60 -30.01 0.58
CA GLY A 413 -8.50 -30.90 1.28
C GLY A 413 -9.32 -30.28 2.43
N ASN A 414 -9.11 -29.00 2.76
CA ASN A 414 -9.85 -28.31 3.80
C ASN A 414 -10.99 -27.46 3.22
N PRO A 415 -12.18 -27.48 3.83
CA PRO A 415 -13.28 -26.61 3.40
C PRO A 415 -12.95 -25.15 3.72
N LEU A 416 -13.19 -24.26 2.76
CA LEU A 416 -13.00 -22.83 2.92
C LEU A 416 -14.24 -22.16 3.54
N PRO A 417 -14.06 -21.21 4.48
CA PRO A 417 -15.19 -20.52 5.08
C PRO A 417 -15.79 -19.48 4.12
N TRP A 418 -17.12 -19.52 3.94
CA TRP A 418 -17.88 -18.44 3.35
C TRP A 418 -18.00 -17.27 4.32
N THR A 419 -17.75 -16.05 3.83
CA THR A 419 -17.79 -14.83 4.65
C THR A 419 -18.59 -13.73 3.96
N ASP A 420 -19.25 -12.88 4.76
CA ASP A 420 -19.97 -11.72 4.21
C ASP A 420 -19.05 -10.55 3.85
N LYS A 421 -17.81 -10.58 4.29
CA LYS A 421 -16.82 -9.53 4.04
C LYS A 421 -15.40 -10.05 4.18
N PHE A 422 -14.49 -9.42 3.44
CA PHE A 422 -13.05 -9.57 3.64
C PHE A 422 -12.33 -8.23 3.45
N LYS A 423 -11.12 -8.13 3.98
CA LYS A 423 -10.27 -6.95 3.79
C LYS A 423 -9.27 -7.24 2.68
N HIS A 424 -9.26 -6.39 1.64
CA HIS A 424 -8.33 -6.47 0.53
C HIS A 424 -7.55 -5.15 0.40
N LEU A 425 -6.23 -5.21 0.51
CA LEU A 425 -5.31 -4.07 0.36
C LEU A 425 -5.75 -2.80 1.13
N GLY A 426 -6.32 -2.99 2.32
CA GLY A 426 -6.76 -1.88 3.17
C GLY A 426 -8.20 -1.40 2.96
N VAL A 427 -8.94 -1.97 2.00
CA VAL A 427 -10.36 -1.73 1.74
C VAL A 427 -11.17 -2.94 2.20
N THR A 428 -12.32 -2.72 2.81
CA THR A 428 -13.23 -3.79 3.23
C THR A 428 -14.29 -4.00 2.15
N ILE A 429 -14.28 -5.17 1.52
CA ILE A 429 -15.25 -5.59 0.50
C ILE A 429 -16.33 -6.43 1.18
N GLY A 430 -17.60 -6.05 1.00
CA GLY A 430 -18.77 -6.83 1.41
C GLY A 430 -19.27 -7.74 0.32
N ASN A 431 -20.24 -8.61 0.64
CA ASN A 431 -20.91 -9.50 -0.32
C ASN A 431 -21.96 -8.79 -1.21
N LYS A 432 -22.09 -7.47 -1.06
CA LYS A 432 -22.93 -6.60 -1.90
C LYS A 432 -22.06 -5.59 -2.65
N ILE A 433 -22.38 -5.35 -3.90
CA ILE A 433 -21.79 -4.28 -4.70
C ILE A 433 -22.66 -3.02 -4.49
N ASP A 434 -22.35 -2.27 -3.47
CA ASP A 434 -23.12 -1.11 -3.00
C ASP A 434 -22.24 0.16 -2.82
N GLY A 435 -21.20 0.29 -3.64
CA GLY A 435 -20.25 1.41 -3.54
C GLY A 435 -19.40 1.39 -2.29
N CYS A 436 -19.05 0.19 -1.84
CA CYS A 436 -18.21 0.01 -0.63
C CYS A 436 -18.80 0.68 0.62
N SER A 437 -20.12 0.68 0.78
CA SER A 437 -20.81 1.32 1.92
C SER A 437 -20.27 0.82 3.27
N LEU A 438 -19.94 -0.48 3.36
CA LEU A 438 -19.34 -1.06 4.55
C LEU A 438 -17.97 -0.46 4.87
N ASP A 439 -17.09 -0.30 3.86
CA ASP A 439 -15.77 0.32 4.05
C ASP A 439 -15.90 1.79 4.44
N MET A 440 -16.79 2.52 3.79
CA MET A 440 -17.10 3.92 4.10
C MET A 440 -17.51 4.08 5.57
N ASN A 441 -18.43 3.24 6.07
CA ASN A 441 -18.89 3.27 7.45
C ASN A 441 -17.77 2.95 8.44
N ILE A 442 -16.94 1.94 8.15
CA ILE A 442 -15.78 1.59 8.97
C ILE A 442 -14.78 2.74 9.02
N LYS A 443 -14.46 3.36 7.90
CA LYS A 443 -13.53 4.50 7.82
C LYS A 443 -14.09 5.74 8.52
N ASN A 444 -15.38 5.99 8.39
CA ASN A 444 -16.04 7.08 9.11
C ASN A 444 -15.97 6.88 10.64
N ALA A 445 -16.25 5.69 11.12
CA ALA A 445 -16.11 5.37 12.56
C ALA A 445 -14.66 5.52 13.03
N GLN A 446 -13.69 5.08 12.24
CA GLN A 446 -12.26 5.27 12.52
C GLN A 446 -11.86 6.75 12.54
N TYR A 447 -12.41 7.56 11.61
CA TYR A 447 -12.19 9.00 11.56
C TYR A 447 -12.70 9.68 12.85
N VAL A 448 -13.94 9.41 13.25
CA VAL A 448 -14.53 10.00 14.46
C VAL A 448 -13.75 9.59 15.72
N ARG A 449 -13.42 8.31 15.85
CA ARG A 449 -12.62 7.82 16.96
C ARG A 449 -11.27 8.53 17.03
N LYS A 450 -10.58 8.64 15.90
CA LYS A 450 -9.26 9.29 15.84
C LYS A 450 -9.33 10.78 16.16
N ASN A 451 -10.41 11.44 15.73
CA ASN A 451 -10.68 12.83 16.07
C ASN A 451 -10.78 13.03 17.60
N ILE A 452 -11.55 12.15 18.29
CA ILE A 452 -11.68 12.19 19.74
C ILE A 452 -10.32 11.98 20.41
N GLU A 453 -9.56 10.96 19.98
CA GLU A 453 -8.22 10.69 20.52
C GLU A 453 -7.28 11.90 20.36
N LEU A 454 -7.23 12.53 19.17
CA LEU A 454 -6.41 13.71 18.93
C LEU A 454 -6.83 14.91 19.77
N ASN A 455 -8.15 15.15 19.89
CA ASN A 455 -8.65 16.26 20.68
C ASN A 455 -8.31 16.09 22.18
N GLN A 456 -8.38 14.87 22.70
CA GLN A 456 -7.99 14.56 24.08
C GLN A 456 -6.46 14.68 24.29
N GLU A 457 -5.66 14.15 23.36
CA GLU A 457 -4.19 14.13 23.46
C GLU A 457 -3.60 15.55 23.35
N PHE A 458 -4.21 16.42 22.55
CA PHE A 458 -3.73 17.77 22.25
C PHE A 458 -4.66 18.89 22.73
N HIS A 459 -5.44 18.62 23.79
CA HIS A 459 -6.38 19.61 24.37
C HIS A 459 -5.72 20.92 24.81
N PHE A 460 -4.42 20.87 25.14
CA PHE A 460 -3.61 22.03 25.53
C PHE A 460 -3.21 22.94 24.34
N SER A 461 -3.38 22.49 23.10
CA SER A 461 -3.04 23.23 21.90
C SER A 461 -4.19 24.15 21.50
N ASP A 462 -3.88 25.21 20.75
CA ASP A 462 -4.91 26.07 20.17
C ASP A 462 -5.77 25.30 19.13
N PRO A 463 -7.00 25.77 18.86
CA PRO A 463 -7.94 25.09 17.96
C PRO A 463 -7.39 24.84 16.55
N PHE A 464 -6.68 25.82 15.96
CA PHE A 464 -6.13 25.67 14.60
C PHE A 464 -5.00 24.64 14.54
N THR A 465 -4.17 24.57 15.57
CA THR A 465 -3.15 23.52 15.68
C THR A 465 -3.80 22.13 15.78
N ARG A 466 -4.87 21.96 16.58
CA ARG A 466 -5.63 20.71 16.66
C ARG A 466 -6.22 20.32 15.30
N LEU A 467 -6.80 21.29 14.58
CA LEU A 467 -7.35 21.07 13.26
C LEU A 467 -6.28 20.63 12.25
N LYS A 468 -5.11 21.29 12.26
CA LYS A 468 -3.97 20.93 11.40
C LYS A 468 -3.45 19.52 11.71
N LEU A 469 -3.36 19.17 12.99
CA LEU A 469 -3.02 17.81 13.43
C LEU A 469 -4.05 16.79 12.95
N ASN A 470 -5.34 17.10 13.07
CA ASN A 470 -6.41 16.24 12.56
C ASN A 470 -6.26 15.99 11.05
N ASN A 471 -5.99 17.01 10.27
CA ASN A 471 -5.80 16.85 8.83
C ASN A 471 -4.61 15.96 8.47
N ILE A 472 -3.50 16.09 9.19
CA ILE A 472 -2.30 15.29 8.96
C ILE A 472 -2.49 13.85 9.40
N TYR A 473 -3.11 13.61 10.56
CA TYR A 473 -3.23 12.29 11.15
C TYR A 473 -4.52 11.54 10.80
N ASN A 474 -5.56 12.26 10.45
CA ASN A 474 -6.91 11.71 10.28
C ASN A 474 -7.46 11.87 8.85
N SER A 475 -6.68 12.38 7.91
CA SER A 475 -7.08 12.56 6.50
C SER A 475 -7.18 11.23 5.71
N HIS A 476 -7.32 10.11 6.37
CA HIS A 476 -7.14 8.78 5.81
C HIS A 476 -8.42 8.17 5.26
N TYR A 477 -9.00 8.79 4.26
CA TYR A 477 -10.03 8.15 3.45
C TYR A 477 -9.40 7.28 2.35
N TYR A 478 -8.48 6.37 2.75
CA TYR A 478 -7.88 5.42 1.83
C TYR A 478 -8.97 4.50 1.27
N GLY A 479 -9.00 4.29 -0.05
CA GLY A 479 -10.06 3.54 -0.71
C GLY A 479 -11.29 4.35 -1.08
N SER A 480 -11.39 5.64 -0.69
CA SER A 480 -12.54 6.50 -1.00
C SER A 480 -12.80 6.71 -2.50
N CYS A 481 -11.81 6.46 -3.34
CA CYS A 481 -11.97 6.48 -4.79
C CYS A 481 -12.83 5.33 -5.34
N LEU A 482 -13.20 4.36 -4.48
CA LEU A 482 -14.05 3.21 -4.80
C LEU A 482 -15.48 3.35 -4.24
N TRP A 483 -15.75 4.45 -3.50
CA TRP A 483 -17.03 4.65 -2.84
C TRP A 483 -18.09 5.24 -3.78
N ASP A 484 -19.36 4.96 -3.48
CA ASP A 484 -20.46 5.75 -4.02
C ASP A 484 -20.49 7.11 -3.30
N LEU A 485 -20.03 8.15 -4.01
CA LEU A 485 -19.87 9.51 -3.47
C LEU A 485 -21.19 10.24 -3.29
N PHE A 486 -22.30 9.71 -3.82
CA PHE A 486 -23.62 10.33 -3.75
C PHE A 486 -24.62 9.49 -2.96
N SER A 487 -24.15 8.43 -2.30
CA SER A 487 -24.97 7.60 -1.41
C SER A 487 -25.34 8.33 -0.10
N PRO A 488 -26.39 7.88 0.61
CA PRO A 488 -26.70 8.36 1.96
C PRO A 488 -25.53 8.24 2.95
N GLY A 489 -24.68 7.21 2.79
CA GLY A 489 -23.47 7.04 3.59
C GLY A 489 -22.47 8.18 3.41
N SER A 490 -22.36 8.72 2.20
CA SER A 490 -21.51 9.88 1.91
C SER A 490 -22.00 11.14 2.65
N VAL A 491 -23.31 11.37 2.70
CA VAL A 491 -23.92 12.49 3.46
C VAL A 491 -23.67 12.34 4.96
N HIS A 492 -23.75 11.11 5.48
CA HIS A 492 -23.44 10.82 6.89
C HIS A 492 -21.96 11.07 7.22
N LEU A 493 -21.06 10.71 6.31
CA LEU A 493 -19.62 10.97 6.47
C LEU A 493 -19.35 12.49 6.49
N GLU A 494 -19.98 13.26 5.61
CA GLU A 494 -19.89 14.71 5.58
C GLU A 494 -20.36 15.35 6.89
N SER A 495 -21.49 14.88 7.43
CA SER A 495 -22.02 15.34 8.71
C SER A 495 -21.05 15.04 9.86
N SER A 496 -20.45 13.84 9.87
CA SER A 496 -19.44 13.44 10.86
C SER A 496 -18.17 14.29 10.77
N TYR A 497 -17.73 14.61 9.53
CA TYR A 497 -16.59 15.49 9.29
C TYR A 497 -16.85 16.89 9.85
N ASN A 498 -17.97 17.51 9.48
CA ASN A 498 -18.34 18.85 9.93
C ASN A 498 -18.47 18.93 11.46
N ARG A 499 -19.07 17.90 12.09
CA ARG A 499 -19.13 17.79 13.55
C ARG A 499 -17.75 17.71 14.18
N SER A 500 -16.86 16.92 13.60
CA SER A 500 -15.49 16.76 14.09
C SER A 500 -14.71 18.08 14.01
N VAL A 501 -14.85 18.82 12.92
CA VAL A 501 -14.21 20.15 12.76
C VAL A 501 -14.76 21.13 13.80
N LYS A 502 -16.07 21.17 14.03
CA LYS A 502 -16.65 22.04 15.08
C LYS A 502 -16.07 21.73 16.47
N ILE A 503 -15.93 20.46 16.82
CA ILE A 503 -15.31 20.03 18.09
C ILE A 503 -13.86 20.49 18.17
N MET A 504 -13.07 20.36 17.10
CA MET A 504 -11.65 20.77 17.06
C MET A 504 -11.47 22.28 17.22
N LEU A 505 -12.40 23.06 16.68
CA LEU A 505 -12.40 24.52 16.74
C LEU A 505 -13.12 25.11 17.95
N ASP A 506 -13.63 24.26 18.86
CA ASP A 506 -14.45 24.66 20.02
C ASP A 506 -15.71 25.47 19.62
N LEU A 507 -16.28 25.18 18.42
CA LEU A 507 -17.45 25.87 17.90
C LEU A 507 -18.75 25.25 18.45
N PRO A 508 -19.82 26.07 18.67
CA PRO A 508 -21.15 25.56 18.98
C PRO A 508 -21.64 24.57 17.92
N PHE A 509 -22.43 23.57 18.32
CA PHE A 509 -23.02 22.62 17.38
C PHE A 509 -23.99 23.28 16.39
N ALA A 510 -24.61 24.38 16.78
CA ALA A 510 -25.51 25.19 15.95
C ALA A 510 -24.79 26.00 14.85
N THR A 511 -23.46 26.08 14.88
CA THR A 511 -22.68 26.76 13.83
C THR A 511 -23.05 26.20 12.46
N HIS A 512 -23.43 27.06 11.53
CA HIS A 512 -23.79 26.64 10.19
C HIS A 512 -22.61 26.02 9.43
N ARG A 513 -22.88 25.00 8.62
CA ARG A 513 -21.83 24.24 7.89
C ARG A 513 -21.06 25.09 6.88
N TYR A 514 -21.73 26.09 6.25
CA TYR A 514 -21.11 26.98 5.26
C TYR A 514 -20.03 27.90 5.87
N LEU A 515 -20.07 28.13 7.20
CA LEU A 515 -19.05 28.90 7.90
C LEU A 515 -17.75 28.08 8.17
N ILE A 516 -17.82 26.76 8.10
CA ILE A 516 -16.68 25.90 8.42
C ILE A 516 -15.55 26.10 7.41
N GLN A 517 -15.88 26.17 6.13
CA GLN A 517 -14.88 26.31 5.08
C GLN A 517 -14.12 27.64 5.15
N PRO A 518 -14.76 28.82 5.20
CA PRO A 518 -14.05 30.09 5.35
C PRO A 518 -13.28 30.20 6.68
N LEU A 519 -13.79 29.63 7.77
CA LEU A 519 -13.09 29.61 9.07
C LEU A 519 -11.85 28.72 9.08
N THR A 520 -11.81 27.68 8.26
CA THR A 520 -10.75 26.69 8.30
C THR A 520 -9.77 26.80 7.15
N GLU A 521 -10.10 27.55 6.11
CA GLU A 521 -9.38 27.59 4.83
C GLU A 521 -9.18 26.17 4.24
N GLN A 522 -10.11 25.25 4.57
CA GLN A 522 -10.00 23.86 4.16
C GLN A 522 -11.05 23.54 3.11
N GLU A 523 -10.62 22.71 2.18
CA GLU A 523 -11.50 22.15 1.19
C GLU A 523 -12.62 21.30 1.85
N HIS A 524 -13.82 21.46 1.38
CA HIS A 524 -14.96 20.65 1.82
C HIS A 524 -14.70 19.16 1.55
N VAL A 525 -15.03 18.29 2.51
CA VAL A 525 -14.72 16.86 2.41
C VAL A 525 -15.27 16.20 1.15
N LYS A 526 -16.44 16.62 0.68
CA LYS A 526 -17.03 16.09 -0.56
C LYS A 526 -16.19 16.44 -1.79
N ILE A 527 -15.67 17.67 -1.87
CA ILE A 527 -14.77 18.10 -2.95
C ILE A 527 -13.46 17.28 -2.90
N LEU A 528 -12.90 17.10 -1.71
CA LEU A 528 -11.72 16.24 -1.51
C LEU A 528 -11.96 14.81 -2.02
N LEU A 529 -13.11 14.21 -1.73
CA LEU A 529 -13.46 12.86 -2.18
C LEU A 529 -13.64 12.80 -3.69
N VAL A 530 -14.35 13.77 -4.29
CA VAL A 530 -14.52 13.88 -5.74
C VAL A 530 -13.16 14.04 -6.45
N ARG A 531 -12.28 14.90 -5.95
CA ARG A 531 -10.94 15.07 -6.51
C ARG A 531 -10.11 13.78 -6.44
N ARG A 532 -10.20 13.04 -5.33
CA ARG A 532 -9.53 11.72 -5.20
C ARG A 532 -10.08 10.71 -6.20
N PHE A 533 -11.38 10.69 -6.40
CA PHE A 533 -12.02 9.84 -7.40
C PHE A 533 -11.55 10.19 -8.81
N LEU A 534 -11.61 11.45 -9.22
CA LEU A 534 -11.17 11.88 -10.56
C LEU A 534 -9.68 11.63 -10.78
N SER A 535 -8.82 11.92 -9.80
CA SER A 535 -7.40 11.60 -9.85
C SER A 535 -7.15 10.08 -9.98
N PHE A 536 -8.01 9.25 -9.41
CA PHE A 536 -7.93 7.81 -9.54
C PHE A 536 -8.33 7.34 -10.94
N ILE A 537 -9.43 7.86 -11.49
CA ILE A 537 -9.85 7.59 -12.89
C ILE A 537 -8.72 7.97 -13.87
N GLU A 538 -8.12 9.13 -13.68
CA GLU A 538 -7.01 9.59 -14.51
C GLU A 538 -5.77 8.67 -14.40
N LYS A 539 -5.48 8.13 -13.23
CA LYS A 539 -4.42 7.14 -13.04
C LYS A 539 -4.73 5.82 -13.75
N ILE A 540 -6.00 5.37 -13.75
CA ILE A 540 -6.39 4.17 -14.51
C ILE A 540 -6.17 4.42 -16.00
N LYS A 541 -6.61 5.57 -16.53
CA LYS A 541 -6.40 5.93 -17.95
C LYS A 541 -4.91 5.91 -18.34
N LYS A 542 -4.03 6.33 -17.44
CA LYS A 542 -2.56 6.36 -17.67
C LYS A 542 -1.87 5.02 -17.39
N SER A 543 -2.58 4.02 -16.87
CA SER A 543 -1.97 2.77 -16.41
C SER A 543 -1.47 1.85 -17.54
N ALA A 544 -1.91 2.09 -18.78
CA ALA A 544 -1.64 1.25 -19.95
C ALA A 544 -1.99 -0.24 -19.75
N LYS A 545 -2.94 -0.57 -18.83
CA LYS A 545 -3.40 -1.94 -18.57
C LYS A 545 -4.75 -2.19 -19.26
N PRO A 546 -4.79 -2.97 -20.35
CA PRO A 546 -6.00 -3.18 -21.15
C PRO A 546 -7.21 -3.67 -20.33
N PRO A 547 -7.07 -4.62 -19.37
CA PRO A 547 -8.21 -5.06 -18.57
C PRO A 547 -8.83 -3.94 -17.70
N LEU A 548 -8.00 -3.05 -17.12
CA LEU A 548 -8.50 -1.91 -16.34
C LEU A 548 -9.19 -0.87 -17.22
N LEU A 549 -8.61 -0.58 -18.37
CA LEU A 549 -9.19 0.38 -19.32
C LEU A 549 -10.54 -0.11 -19.84
N MET A 550 -10.65 -1.39 -20.13
CA MET A 550 -11.89 -2.02 -20.55
C MET A 550 -12.97 -1.95 -19.45
N LEU A 551 -12.63 -2.31 -18.20
CA LEU A 551 -13.56 -2.21 -17.07
C LEU A 551 -14.01 -0.77 -16.84
N LEU A 552 -13.08 0.20 -16.89
CA LEU A 552 -13.42 1.61 -16.74
C LEU A 552 -14.35 2.08 -17.86
N SER A 553 -14.06 1.72 -19.11
CA SER A 553 -14.90 2.08 -20.27
C SER A 553 -16.32 1.51 -20.12
N ASP A 554 -16.45 0.24 -19.73
CA ASP A 554 -17.74 -0.40 -19.50
C ASP A 554 -18.53 0.28 -18.39
N ALA A 555 -17.88 0.54 -17.25
CA ALA A 555 -18.48 1.20 -16.10
C ALA A 555 -18.93 2.62 -16.43
N MET A 556 -18.18 3.38 -17.23
CA MET A 556 -18.56 4.74 -17.65
C MET A 556 -19.78 4.77 -18.57
N CYS A 557 -19.94 3.75 -19.41
CA CYS A 557 -21.06 3.66 -20.35
C CYS A 557 -22.38 3.20 -19.68
N ASP A 558 -22.32 2.52 -18.52
CA ASP A 558 -23.51 1.99 -17.84
C ASP A 558 -23.94 2.88 -16.65
N ALA A 559 -25.17 3.37 -16.75
CA ALA A 559 -25.80 4.18 -15.70
C ALA A 559 -25.94 3.48 -14.34
N ARG A 560 -26.01 2.18 -14.36
CA ARG A 560 -26.20 1.35 -13.16
C ARG A 560 -24.90 1.08 -12.44
N SER A 561 -23.75 1.25 -13.12
CA SER A 561 -22.44 1.17 -12.48
C SER A 561 -22.22 2.31 -11.49
N ILE A 562 -21.62 2.01 -10.36
CA ILE A 562 -21.28 3.00 -9.33
C ILE A 562 -20.27 4.01 -9.88
N THR A 563 -19.26 3.56 -10.60
CA THR A 563 -18.27 4.43 -11.26
C THR A 563 -18.95 5.35 -12.28
N GLY A 564 -19.82 4.81 -13.14
CA GLY A 564 -20.58 5.62 -14.11
C GLY A 564 -21.57 6.57 -13.45
N SER A 565 -22.22 6.16 -12.37
CA SER A 565 -23.11 7.01 -11.57
C SER A 565 -22.35 8.18 -10.94
N ASN A 566 -21.19 7.91 -10.32
CA ASN A 566 -20.33 8.95 -9.75
C ASN A 566 -19.91 9.98 -10.82
N ILE A 567 -19.45 9.54 -11.97
CA ILE A 567 -19.03 10.42 -13.07
C ILE A 567 -20.18 11.30 -13.52
N ARG A 568 -21.38 10.73 -13.73
CA ARG A 568 -22.57 11.51 -14.15
C ARG A 568 -22.98 12.54 -13.11
N ASN A 569 -23.04 12.14 -11.85
CA ASN A 569 -23.41 13.05 -10.78
C ASN A 569 -22.41 14.20 -10.63
N ILE A 570 -21.10 13.91 -10.81
CA ILE A 570 -20.06 14.95 -10.84
C ILE A 570 -20.28 15.89 -12.02
N MET A 571 -20.59 15.37 -13.22
CA MET A 571 -20.85 16.20 -14.40
C MET A 571 -22.07 17.11 -14.19
N LEU A 572 -23.14 16.58 -13.59
CA LEU A 572 -24.32 17.39 -13.25
C LEU A 572 -23.97 18.51 -12.27
N LEU A 573 -23.12 18.25 -11.28
CA LEU A 573 -22.64 19.26 -10.33
C LEU A 573 -21.87 20.40 -11.02
N VAL A 574 -21.09 20.13 -12.06
CA VAL A 574 -20.33 21.16 -12.81
C VAL A 574 -21.13 21.79 -13.96
N GLY A 575 -22.44 21.55 -14.05
CA GLY A 575 -23.30 22.13 -15.08
C GLY A 575 -23.05 21.64 -16.50
N LYS A 576 -22.32 20.56 -16.67
CA LYS A 576 -22.10 19.91 -17.97
C LYS A 576 -23.24 18.92 -18.23
N THR A 577 -24.28 19.41 -18.93
CA THR A 577 -25.41 18.58 -19.38
C THR A 577 -25.02 17.78 -20.61
N SER A 578 -25.21 16.49 -20.54
CA SER A 578 -25.29 15.46 -21.55
C SER A 578 -23.99 14.67 -21.87
N ILE A 579 -24.04 13.44 -21.46
CA ILE A 579 -23.58 12.33 -22.29
C ILE A 579 -24.75 12.00 -23.22
N ASN A 580 -24.96 12.77 -24.27
CA ASN A 580 -25.88 12.34 -25.31
C ASN A 580 -25.22 11.29 -26.19
N GLY A 581 -25.59 10.03 -25.95
CA GLY A 581 -25.90 9.10 -27.03
C GLY A 581 -24.76 8.57 -27.87
N VAL A 582 -23.52 8.50 -27.39
CA VAL A 582 -22.50 7.69 -28.10
C VAL A 582 -21.72 6.89 -27.07
N CYS A 583 -22.09 5.63 -26.94
CA CYS A 583 -21.18 4.62 -26.44
C CYS A 583 -20.17 4.37 -27.57
N PRO A 584 -18.93 4.85 -27.51
CA PRO A 584 -17.97 4.59 -28.58
C PRO A 584 -17.48 3.15 -28.41
N ALA A 585 -17.68 2.36 -29.45
CA ALA A 585 -17.15 1.02 -29.57
C ALA A 585 -15.59 0.96 -29.59
N ASP A 586 -14.91 2.10 -29.63
CA ASP A 586 -13.47 2.18 -29.79
C ASP A 586 -12.77 2.79 -28.56
N SER A 587 -11.65 2.16 -28.18
CA SER A 587 -10.78 2.53 -27.06
C SER A 587 -10.21 3.98 -27.13
N ASN A 588 -10.28 4.62 -28.29
CA ASN A 588 -9.82 6.00 -28.52
C ASN A 588 -10.77 7.08 -28.01
N SER A 589 -11.99 6.74 -27.63
CA SER A 589 -13.02 7.69 -27.22
C SER A 589 -12.99 8.08 -25.73
N ILE A 590 -12.08 7.49 -24.96
CA ILE A 590 -11.81 7.87 -23.55
C ILE A 590 -11.22 9.29 -23.46
N GLN A 591 -10.77 9.88 -24.57
CA GLN A 591 -10.16 11.21 -24.62
C GLN A 591 -11.12 12.39 -24.36
N TYR A 592 -12.43 12.19 -24.37
CA TYR A 592 -13.42 13.29 -24.29
C TYR A 592 -13.89 13.66 -22.87
N PHE A 593 -13.30 13.08 -21.83
CA PHE A 593 -13.66 13.42 -20.46
C PHE A 593 -12.65 14.40 -19.84
N GLU A 594 -12.75 15.67 -20.19
CA GLU A 594 -12.08 16.76 -19.47
C GLU A 594 -13.03 17.40 -18.45
N VAL A 595 -13.18 16.78 -17.28
CA VAL A 595 -13.55 17.51 -16.07
C VAL A 595 -12.24 17.80 -15.34
N LYS A 596 -11.78 19.04 -15.42
CA LYS A 596 -10.58 19.44 -14.69
C LYS A 596 -10.92 19.55 -13.19
N PRO A 597 -10.02 19.22 -12.28
CA PRO A 597 -10.23 19.45 -10.85
C PRO A 597 -10.65 20.90 -10.54
N GLU A 598 -10.17 21.86 -11.31
CA GLU A 598 -10.48 23.30 -11.23
C GLU A 598 -11.96 23.61 -11.48
N ASP A 599 -12.66 22.83 -12.32
CA ASP A 599 -14.09 23.02 -12.59
C ASP A 599 -14.98 22.68 -11.39
N ILE A 600 -14.46 21.95 -10.42
CA ILE A 600 -15.20 21.44 -9.25
C ILE A 600 -15.21 22.45 -8.09
N TRP A 601 -14.23 23.34 -8.03
CA TRP A 601 -14.08 24.31 -6.95
C TRP A 601 -15.24 25.34 -6.89
N ARG A 602 -15.85 25.61 -8.03
CA ARG A 602 -16.84 26.71 -8.18
C ARG A 602 -18.28 26.33 -7.83
N VAL A 603 -18.61 25.05 -7.84
CA VAL A 603 -20.01 24.61 -7.88
C VAL A 603 -20.70 24.46 -6.51
N PRO A 604 -20.12 23.90 -5.46
CA PRO A 604 -20.81 23.77 -4.18
C PRO A 604 -21.04 25.11 -3.51
N LEU A 605 -20.06 26.05 -3.61
CA LEU A 605 -20.19 27.39 -3.06
C LEU A 605 -21.28 28.20 -3.78
N ALA A 606 -21.35 28.12 -5.12
CA ALA A 606 -22.36 28.81 -5.91
C ALA A 606 -23.77 28.30 -5.63
N LYS A 607 -23.96 26.98 -5.43
CA LYS A 607 -25.29 26.45 -5.07
C LYS A 607 -25.72 26.82 -3.66
N GLU A 608 -24.83 26.73 -2.67
CA GLU A 608 -25.14 27.15 -1.30
C GLU A 608 -25.40 28.65 -1.21
N LEU A 609 -24.71 29.47 -2.00
CA LEU A 609 -24.96 30.90 -2.09
C LEU A 609 -26.29 31.25 -2.81
N VAL A 610 -26.66 30.46 -3.81
CA VAL A 610 -27.97 30.59 -4.48
C VAL A 610 -29.12 30.19 -3.54
N GLU A 611 -28.95 29.13 -2.74
CA GLU A 611 -29.91 28.72 -1.72
C GLU A 611 -30.03 29.78 -0.59
N ILE A 612 -28.91 30.42 -0.21
CA ILE A 612 -28.92 31.54 0.76
C ILE A 612 -29.65 32.76 0.21
N ASN A 613 -29.38 33.13 -1.04
CA ASN A 613 -30.05 34.26 -1.70
C ASN A 613 -31.55 34.01 -1.97
N SER A 614 -31.96 32.76 -2.23
CA SER A 614 -33.37 32.41 -2.44
C SER A 614 -34.20 32.37 -1.16
N ASN A 615 -33.56 32.27 0.02
CA ASN A 615 -34.26 32.18 1.31
C ASN A 615 -34.31 33.51 2.10
N ASN A 616 -33.94 34.65 1.49
CA ASN A 616 -33.99 36.00 2.13
C ASN A 616 -33.39 36.03 3.57
N LEU A 617 -32.32 35.33 3.81
CA LEU A 617 -31.58 35.38 5.07
C LEU A 617 -30.53 36.50 4.95
N GLU A 618 -30.85 37.67 5.45
CA GLU A 618 -29.88 38.72 5.78
C GLU A 618 -28.90 38.12 6.79
N VAL A 619 -27.62 37.95 6.40
CA VAL A 619 -26.54 37.58 7.31
C VAL A 619 -26.12 38.86 8.04
N PRO A 620 -26.41 39.01 9.34
CA PRO A 620 -26.05 40.22 10.06
C PRO A 620 -24.52 40.38 10.09
N GLY A 621 -24.03 41.45 9.46
CA GLY A 621 -22.65 41.88 9.59
C GLY A 621 -21.75 41.78 8.36
N PHE A 622 -22.27 41.32 7.20
CA PHE A 622 -21.52 41.37 5.94
C PHE A 622 -22.32 42.11 4.87
N ASP A 623 -21.69 43.06 4.19
CA ASP A 623 -22.28 43.69 3.05
C ASP A 623 -22.05 42.87 1.76
N GLU A 624 -22.85 43.10 0.74
CA GLU A 624 -22.82 42.35 -0.52
C GLU A 624 -21.47 42.53 -1.26
N GLU A 625 -20.78 43.62 -1.02
CA GLU A 625 -19.49 43.94 -1.64
C GLU A 625 -18.34 43.21 -0.93
N GLU A 626 -18.43 43.01 0.36
CA GLU A 626 -17.50 42.23 1.16
C GLU A 626 -17.62 40.72 0.87
N LEU A 627 -18.83 40.20 0.71
CA LEU A 627 -19.12 38.86 0.22
C LEU A 627 -18.56 38.62 -1.21
N ARG A 628 -18.73 39.63 -2.10
CA ARG A 628 -18.15 39.58 -3.46
C ARG A 628 -16.62 39.64 -3.44
N ARG A 629 -15.99 40.38 -2.54
CA ARG A 629 -14.53 40.40 -2.35
C ARG A 629 -14.00 39.07 -1.84
N ILE A 630 -14.66 38.47 -0.86
CA ILE A 630 -14.33 37.13 -0.34
C ILE A 630 -14.50 36.08 -1.45
N LEU A 631 -15.56 36.14 -2.23
CA LEU A 631 -15.80 35.25 -3.36
C LEU A 631 -14.75 35.41 -4.47
N ASN A 632 -14.37 36.64 -4.81
CA ASN A 632 -13.34 36.91 -5.81
C ASN A 632 -11.96 36.44 -5.32
N TYR A 633 -11.63 36.63 -4.04
CA TYR A 633 -10.39 36.15 -3.45
C TYR A 633 -10.31 34.59 -3.49
N ILE A 634 -11.42 33.93 -3.15
CA ILE A 634 -11.50 32.45 -3.20
C ILE A 634 -11.47 31.90 -4.64
N CYS A 635 -11.89 32.71 -5.64
CA CYS A 635 -11.91 32.30 -7.05
C CYS A 635 -10.63 32.64 -7.83
N THR A 636 -9.70 33.43 -7.28
CA THR A 636 -8.48 33.87 -7.95
C THR A 636 -7.21 33.18 -7.47
N GLU A 637 -7.22 32.44 -6.37
CA GLU A 637 -6.20 31.50 -5.90
C GLU A 637 -6.70 30.04 -5.98
#